data_d666ab6ab4284de3fa375f938d3bad1c
#
_entry.id   d666ab6ab4284de3fa375f938d3bad1c
#
_cell.length_a   1.000
_cell.length_b   1.000
_cell.length_c   1.000
_cell.angle_alpha   90.00
_cell.angle_beta   90.00
_cell.angle_gamma   90.00
#
_symmetry.space_group_name_H-M   'P 1'
#
loop_
_entity.id
_entity.type
_entity.pdbx_description
1 polymer ?
#
loop_
_entity_poly.entity_id
_entity_poly.type
_entity_poly.pdbx_seq_one_letter_code
_entity_poly.pdbx_strand_id
1 'polypeptide(L)'
;MLGWRKNKRKLTEEDIKQTDDNINQTCELNLLKRNQQCIVTRISEKIKETDFVTENLISLTQNITENVEVQMESIEKVVNEVNNYSALAEEVFASTENSRQIAEKTMSIAKEGNKAVDNSIQAMSDIEMSVKVVKEVVNDLSLKAKHINEMLIIIKDIADNTNLLSLNASIEAARAGEAGKGFAVVAQEVKELAQRSSESAEQISSTINEINFSIDKTIDAMDKSMGKVQEGNEIANNTKEVFNNIISAVGTTSNVAEEINTAVSKQTESLEGIISSTEEMNKTSEKVMEMIETTSLNTQYTKTALDVLSNVSKDLQGISTKLLGKIKGEDKNESLIKTFLSGVPVGYDPQFVLDAQTSQILYNVHGGLLLISSTGEITPGIAKSWYVKEDSLTWIFNLRKGAKFHNGREITAEDVKYSYERLLSPSLKSPNAWILEQIEGAEEYLNGSAREVKGIKILDKYRVSIKLKSPYSGFLLGLGHYTCCILPREDIEKGKFTGCGPYIIESIENDKCILTSFKDYFGGMAYVDKIIVEFEGRQAADRFINKQCDFITVDNKEQMDELSKAKISNIEYKSIMATYYAGFNLRSKSIFVRDNEIRHAFNLAINKKKIIDEVLGGLGKEARGPIPPDMIDNGYLEDLGYDPTLARKILNKKHELVGNEKFKVLVRDESSESTYNRITQFIINDLKSIGVECILEKVSLDKYLMADSINKVDLFISRWISDTGDVDNFLQPLFNPANVTDFTGYNNSEVTNMMNKAKKVINPHRRIEIYKDLQKIIVKDAPWIFLHHPQIVCAAREGIAGVRISPLSIVRYEDIIMESIK
;
A
#
# COMPACT_ATOMS: atom_id res chain seq x y z
N MET A 1 79.53 -17.24 64.94
CA MET A 1 78.26 -17.91 65.24
C MET A 1 77.33 -16.93 65.85
N LEU A 2 76.41 -16.35 65.04
CA LEU A 2 75.34 -15.49 65.49
C LEU A 2 74.05 -15.94 64.82
N GLY A 3 73.10 -16.50 65.60
CA GLY A 3 71.90 -17.11 65.20
C GLY A 3 70.80 -16.10 64.89
N TRP A 4 70.25 -16.17 63.65
CA TRP A 4 69.04 -15.48 63.28
C TRP A 4 67.84 -16.32 63.77
N ARG A 5 67.20 -15.86 64.87
CA ARG A 5 65.82 -16.31 65.22
C ARG A 5 64.80 -15.56 64.33
N LYS A 6 64.15 -16.24 63.35
CA LYS A 6 62.93 -15.82 62.71
C LYS A 6 61.80 -15.97 63.72
N ASN A 7 61.30 -14.82 64.25
CA ASN A 7 60.01 -14.72 64.92
C ASN A 7 58.89 -14.83 63.85
N LYS A 8 58.38 -16.04 63.62
CA LYS A 8 57.06 -16.21 62.99
C LYS A 8 56.01 -15.89 64.09
N ARG A 9 55.46 -14.65 64.11
CA ARG A 9 54.19 -14.38 64.80
C ARG A 9 53.14 -15.31 64.17
N LYS A 10 52.53 -16.23 64.90
CA LYS A 10 51.29 -16.87 64.49
C LYS A 10 50.22 -15.78 64.49
N LEU A 11 49.66 -15.45 63.36
CA LEU A 11 48.47 -14.61 63.27
C LEU A 11 47.32 -15.26 64.02
N THR A 12 46.65 -14.54 64.88
CA THR A 12 45.49 -15.02 65.67
C THR A 12 44.28 -15.07 64.72
N GLU A 13 43.29 -15.92 65.04
CA GLU A 13 42.04 -15.97 64.28
C GLU A 13 41.35 -14.57 64.15
N GLU A 14 41.54 -13.69 65.16
CA GLU A 14 41.10 -12.30 65.11
C GLU A 14 41.87 -11.43 64.08
N ASP A 15 43.22 -11.63 63.99
CA ASP A 15 44.06 -10.95 63.02
C ASP A 15 43.70 -11.38 61.57
N ILE A 16 43.38 -12.64 61.35
CA ILE A 16 42.95 -13.18 60.05
C ILE A 16 41.58 -12.61 59.71
N LYS A 17 40.61 -12.59 60.64
CA LYS A 17 39.28 -12.07 60.42
C LYS A 17 39.30 -10.57 60.14
N GLN A 18 40.11 -9.80 60.83
CA GLN A 18 40.29 -8.35 60.67
C GLN A 18 40.99 -8.02 59.30
N THR A 19 41.85 -8.91 58.81
CA THR A 19 42.49 -8.78 57.51
C THR A 19 41.52 -9.11 56.41
N ASP A 20 40.68 -10.15 56.55
CA ASP A 20 39.62 -10.50 55.58
C ASP A 20 38.53 -9.42 55.50
N ASP A 21 38.08 -8.85 56.59
CA ASP A 21 37.13 -7.74 56.66
C ASP A 21 37.69 -6.48 55.98
N ASN A 22 38.99 -6.16 56.16
CA ASN A 22 39.65 -5.06 55.48
C ASN A 22 39.82 -5.30 53.99
N ILE A 23 40.11 -6.54 53.55
CA ILE A 23 40.19 -6.90 52.14
C ILE A 23 38.83 -6.79 51.49
N ASN A 24 37.74 -7.29 52.12
CA ASN A 24 36.39 -7.20 51.62
C ASN A 24 35.93 -5.75 51.50
N GLN A 25 36.15 -4.87 52.50
CA GLN A 25 35.85 -3.45 52.42
C GLN A 25 36.60 -2.74 51.28
N THR A 26 37.88 -3.09 51.05
CA THR A 26 38.66 -2.52 49.95
C THR A 26 38.15 -2.95 48.57
N CYS A 27 37.73 -4.23 48.44
CA CYS A 27 37.11 -4.72 47.21
C CYS A 27 35.77 -4.06 46.91
N GLU A 28 34.88 -3.91 47.92
CA GLU A 28 33.62 -3.22 47.77
C GLU A 28 33.81 -1.75 47.36
N LEU A 29 34.83 -1.10 47.95
CA LEU A 29 35.11 0.30 47.65
C LEU A 29 35.65 0.49 46.21
N ASN A 30 36.48 -0.44 45.74
CA ASN A 30 36.98 -0.45 44.36
C ASN A 30 35.84 -0.73 43.36
N LEU A 31 34.90 -1.61 43.68
CA LEU A 31 33.71 -1.88 42.86
C LEU A 31 32.81 -0.64 42.77
N LEU A 32 32.53 0.01 43.88
CA LEU A 32 31.78 1.26 43.95
C LEU A 32 32.44 2.37 43.10
N LYS A 33 33.78 2.50 43.21
CA LYS A 33 34.58 3.44 42.41
C LYS A 33 34.40 3.19 40.93
N ARG A 34 34.49 1.95 40.48
CA ARG A 34 34.32 1.55 39.10
C ARG A 34 32.90 1.84 38.60
N ASN A 35 31.89 1.36 39.34
CA ASN A 35 30.48 1.59 38.96
C ASN A 35 30.21 3.08 38.84
N GLN A 36 30.71 3.91 39.74
CA GLN A 36 30.56 5.37 39.66
C GLN A 36 31.24 5.97 38.42
N GLN A 37 32.49 5.54 38.10
CA GLN A 37 33.16 5.99 36.88
C GLN A 37 32.41 5.59 35.64
N CYS A 38 31.89 4.36 35.56
CA CYS A 38 31.07 3.90 34.44
C CYS A 38 29.80 4.70 34.33
N ILE A 39 29.05 4.94 35.43
CA ILE A 39 27.83 5.75 35.46
C ILE A 39 28.10 7.14 34.90
N VAL A 40 29.12 7.84 35.41
CA VAL A 40 29.44 9.21 34.97
C VAL A 40 29.80 9.25 33.49
N THR A 41 30.61 8.28 33.01
CA THR A 41 30.97 8.20 31.59
C THR A 41 29.75 7.96 30.72
N ARG A 42 28.87 7.01 31.08
CA ARG A 42 27.63 6.71 30.34
C ARG A 42 26.64 7.87 30.38
N ILE A 43 26.50 8.59 31.49
CA ILE A 43 25.68 9.81 31.59
C ILE A 43 26.24 10.86 30.62
N SER A 44 27.56 11.11 30.63
CA SER A 44 28.19 12.07 29.73
C SER A 44 27.95 11.76 28.25
N GLU A 45 28.08 10.49 27.86
CA GLU A 45 27.80 10.06 26.47
C GLU A 45 26.32 10.19 26.12
N LYS A 46 25.42 9.84 27.05
CA LYS A 46 23.98 10.00 26.82
C LYS A 46 23.54 11.48 26.72
N ILE A 47 24.16 12.36 27.49
CA ILE A 47 23.95 13.82 27.37
C ILE A 47 24.35 14.29 25.97
N LYS A 48 25.55 13.92 25.48
CA LYS A 48 26.00 14.29 24.12
C LYS A 48 25.07 13.74 23.02
N GLU A 49 24.62 12.52 23.17
CA GLU A 49 23.68 11.88 22.24
C GLU A 49 22.34 12.61 22.21
N THR A 50 21.80 12.95 23.40
CA THR A 50 20.54 13.67 23.53
C THR A 50 20.65 15.11 23.02
N ASP A 51 21.76 15.79 23.30
CA ASP A 51 22.03 17.14 22.78
C ASP A 51 22.02 17.15 21.25
N PHE A 52 22.67 16.16 20.62
CA PHE A 52 22.67 16.02 19.18
C PHE A 52 21.28 15.75 18.60
N VAL A 53 20.48 14.90 19.26
CA VAL A 53 19.08 14.64 18.86
C VAL A 53 18.24 15.94 18.99
N THR A 54 18.48 16.71 20.03
CA THR A 54 17.83 18.01 20.26
C THR A 54 18.16 19.03 19.16
N GLU A 55 19.43 19.11 18.73
CA GLU A 55 19.84 19.94 17.58
C GLU A 55 19.17 19.52 16.27
N ASN A 56 19.05 18.21 16.03
CA ASN A 56 18.33 17.69 14.87
C ASN A 56 16.84 18.04 14.92
N LEU A 57 16.19 17.96 16.11
CA LEU A 57 14.80 18.36 16.28
C LEU A 57 14.59 19.85 15.97
N ILE A 58 15.50 20.72 16.37
CA ILE A 58 15.44 22.16 16.01
C ILE A 58 15.45 22.33 14.49
N SER A 59 16.38 21.67 13.80
CA SER A 59 16.48 21.75 12.34
C SER A 59 15.23 21.18 11.65
N LEU A 60 14.72 20.05 12.14
CA LEU A 60 13.51 19.43 11.61
C LEU A 60 12.29 20.34 11.82
N THR A 61 12.16 20.95 12.99
CA THR A 61 11.08 21.88 13.28
C THR A 61 11.08 23.09 12.35
N GLN A 62 12.25 23.64 12.04
CA GLN A 62 12.41 24.72 11.06
C GLN A 62 11.94 24.30 9.66
N ASN A 63 12.37 23.12 9.19
CA ASN A 63 11.95 22.61 7.87
C ASN A 63 10.43 22.37 7.81
N ILE A 64 9.82 21.90 8.91
CA ILE A 64 8.36 21.71 8.97
C ILE A 64 7.66 23.07 8.91
N THR A 65 8.19 24.11 9.59
CA THR A 65 7.65 25.46 9.54
C THR A 65 7.62 25.99 8.11
N GLU A 66 8.74 25.92 7.38
CA GLU A 66 8.83 26.33 5.99
C GLU A 66 7.83 25.58 5.09
N ASN A 67 7.69 24.27 5.28
CA ASN A 67 6.73 23.48 4.51
C ASN A 67 5.25 23.85 4.80
N VAL A 68 4.92 24.17 6.06
CA VAL A 68 3.57 24.60 6.42
C VAL A 68 3.27 25.99 5.85
N GLU A 69 4.24 26.91 5.85
CA GLU A 69 4.09 28.22 5.21
C GLU A 69 3.80 28.10 3.71
N VAL A 70 4.57 27.26 2.99
CA VAL A 70 4.32 26.97 1.57
C VAL A 70 2.96 26.31 1.35
N GLN A 71 2.54 25.43 2.26
CA GLN A 71 1.20 24.82 2.22
C GLN A 71 0.10 25.87 2.38
N MET A 72 0.22 26.81 3.33
CA MET A 72 -0.76 27.88 3.54
C MET A 72 -0.86 28.80 2.31
N GLU A 73 0.27 29.15 1.69
CA GLU A 73 0.28 29.92 0.42
C GLU A 73 -0.43 29.17 -0.71
N SER A 74 -0.24 27.85 -0.77
CA SER A 74 -0.90 27.00 -1.76
C SER A 74 -2.42 26.91 -1.53
N ILE A 75 -2.86 26.85 -0.27
CA ILE A 75 -4.28 26.90 0.10
C ILE A 75 -4.90 28.23 -0.35
N GLU A 76 -4.24 29.36 -0.11
CA GLU A 76 -4.72 30.69 -0.53
C GLU A 76 -4.89 30.77 -2.06
N LYS A 77 -3.94 30.22 -2.81
CA LYS A 77 -4.05 30.12 -4.28
C LYS A 77 -5.25 29.30 -4.70
N VAL A 78 -5.51 28.16 -4.07
CA VAL A 78 -6.68 27.30 -4.36
C VAL A 78 -7.97 28.08 -4.06
N VAL A 79 -8.08 28.79 -2.95
CA VAL A 79 -9.26 29.60 -2.61
C VAL A 79 -9.50 30.66 -3.68
N ASN A 80 -8.47 31.38 -4.14
CA ASN A 80 -8.58 32.36 -5.21
C ASN A 80 -9.05 31.74 -6.52
N GLU A 81 -8.53 30.58 -6.91
CA GLU A 81 -8.98 29.88 -8.10
C GLU A 81 -10.44 29.42 -7.98
N VAL A 82 -10.88 28.93 -6.85
CA VAL A 82 -12.27 28.53 -6.59
C VAL A 82 -13.21 29.74 -6.75
N ASN A 83 -12.82 30.90 -6.23
CA ASN A 83 -13.61 32.13 -6.39
C ASN A 83 -13.73 32.53 -7.88
N ASN A 84 -12.65 32.41 -8.66
CA ASN A 84 -12.66 32.67 -10.09
C ASN A 84 -13.56 31.67 -10.84
N TYR A 85 -13.49 30.38 -10.48
CA TYR A 85 -14.36 29.37 -11.09
C TYR A 85 -15.83 29.54 -10.72
N SER A 86 -16.13 30.03 -9.51
CA SER A 86 -17.52 30.37 -9.10
C SER A 86 -18.09 31.51 -9.95
N ALA A 87 -17.33 32.58 -10.15
CA ALA A 87 -17.72 33.69 -11.01
C ALA A 87 -17.93 33.23 -12.47
N LEU A 88 -17.03 32.36 -12.97
CA LEU A 88 -17.18 31.81 -14.34
C LEU A 88 -18.42 30.90 -14.45
N ALA A 89 -18.75 30.12 -13.42
CA ALA A 89 -19.96 29.29 -13.41
C ALA A 89 -21.24 30.16 -13.46
N GLU A 90 -21.28 31.28 -12.74
CA GLU A 90 -22.38 32.25 -12.82
C GLU A 90 -22.51 32.84 -14.22
N GLU A 91 -21.42 33.22 -14.87
CA GLU A 91 -21.41 33.76 -16.22
C GLU A 91 -21.90 32.70 -17.24
N VAL A 92 -21.46 31.46 -17.15
CA VAL A 92 -21.92 30.35 -18.01
C VAL A 92 -23.41 30.10 -17.79
N PHE A 93 -23.88 30.11 -16.55
CA PHE A 93 -25.30 29.94 -16.24
C PHE A 93 -26.16 31.04 -16.89
N ALA A 94 -25.77 32.33 -16.74
CA ALA A 94 -26.46 33.44 -17.33
C ALA A 94 -26.47 33.39 -18.87
N SER A 95 -25.35 33.01 -19.50
CA SER A 95 -25.23 32.86 -20.95
C SER A 95 -26.09 31.72 -21.46
N THR A 96 -26.17 30.62 -20.74
CA THR A 96 -26.99 29.47 -21.13
C THR A 96 -28.46 29.75 -20.99
N GLU A 97 -28.89 30.46 -19.94
CA GLU A 97 -30.28 30.90 -19.79
C GLU A 97 -30.70 31.86 -20.88
N ASN A 98 -29.83 32.80 -21.29
CA ASN A 98 -30.07 33.65 -22.46
C ASN A 98 -30.19 32.83 -23.76
N SER A 99 -29.32 31.82 -23.92
CA SER A 99 -29.40 30.93 -25.10
C SER A 99 -30.73 30.15 -25.15
N ARG A 100 -31.21 29.67 -23.99
CA ARG A 100 -32.50 29.00 -23.84
C ARG A 100 -33.66 29.93 -24.25
N GLN A 101 -33.64 31.19 -23.78
CA GLN A 101 -34.65 32.18 -24.14
C GLN A 101 -34.65 32.51 -25.65
N ILE A 102 -33.45 32.63 -26.27
CA ILE A 102 -33.32 32.83 -27.71
C ILE A 102 -33.85 31.61 -28.46
N ALA A 103 -33.56 30.41 -28.01
CA ALA A 103 -34.08 29.18 -28.61
C ALA A 103 -35.61 29.13 -28.53
N GLU A 104 -36.22 29.44 -27.38
CA GLU A 104 -37.70 29.50 -27.22
C GLU A 104 -38.33 30.50 -28.19
N LYS A 105 -37.75 31.71 -28.30
CA LYS A 105 -38.22 32.74 -29.22
C LYS A 105 -38.08 32.27 -30.68
N THR A 106 -36.97 31.69 -31.05
CA THR A 106 -36.74 31.15 -32.41
C THR A 106 -37.70 30.01 -32.73
N MET A 107 -37.98 29.15 -31.80
CA MET A 107 -39.00 28.09 -31.89
C MET A 107 -40.37 28.65 -32.20
N SER A 108 -40.78 29.71 -31.49
CA SER A 108 -42.08 30.40 -31.74
C SER A 108 -42.14 30.97 -33.13
N ILE A 109 -41.11 31.67 -33.59
CA ILE A 109 -41.03 32.27 -34.93
C ILE A 109 -41.07 31.17 -36.01
N ALA A 110 -40.34 30.09 -35.82
CA ALA A 110 -40.31 28.99 -36.77
C ALA A 110 -41.68 28.27 -36.88
N LYS A 111 -42.40 28.10 -35.77
CA LYS A 111 -43.76 27.57 -35.75
C LYS A 111 -44.72 28.49 -36.47
N GLU A 112 -44.60 29.79 -36.29
CA GLU A 112 -45.45 30.82 -37.01
C GLU A 112 -45.14 30.81 -38.52
N GLY A 113 -43.83 30.71 -38.87
CA GLY A 113 -43.41 30.59 -40.28
C GLY A 113 -43.97 29.33 -40.95
N ASN A 114 -43.89 28.20 -40.23
CA ASN A 114 -44.46 26.94 -40.73
C ASN A 114 -45.94 27.03 -40.98
N LYS A 115 -46.71 27.68 -40.09
CA LYS A 115 -48.14 27.93 -40.27
C LYS A 115 -48.41 28.83 -41.45
N ALA A 116 -47.60 29.87 -41.70
CA ALA A 116 -47.71 30.73 -42.86
C ALA A 116 -47.51 29.98 -44.21
N VAL A 117 -46.55 29.04 -44.20
CA VAL A 117 -46.30 28.15 -45.34
C VAL A 117 -47.48 27.19 -45.56
N ASP A 118 -48.07 26.63 -44.52
CA ASP A 118 -49.33 25.84 -44.65
C ASP A 118 -50.45 26.60 -45.29
N ASN A 119 -50.63 27.87 -44.90
CA ASN A 119 -51.63 28.74 -45.53
C ASN A 119 -51.32 29.00 -47.03
N SER A 120 -49.99 29.09 -47.34
CA SER A 120 -49.59 29.30 -48.77
C SER A 120 -49.82 28.02 -49.59
N ILE A 121 -49.58 26.87 -49.08
CA ILE A 121 -49.88 25.55 -49.69
C ILE A 121 -51.39 25.47 -49.97
N GLN A 122 -52.22 25.84 -48.97
CA GLN A 122 -53.67 25.84 -49.14
C GLN A 122 -54.11 26.82 -50.25
N ALA A 123 -53.54 28.03 -50.22
CA ALA A 123 -53.83 29.00 -51.26
C ALA A 123 -53.45 28.55 -52.70
N MET A 124 -52.28 27.87 -52.83
CA MET A 124 -51.87 27.28 -54.12
C MET A 124 -52.81 26.15 -54.53
N SER A 125 -53.31 25.34 -53.64
CA SER A 125 -54.28 24.29 -53.88
C SER A 125 -55.64 24.90 -54.36
N ASP A 126 -56.10 26.04 -53.79
CA ASP A 126 -57.27 26.71 -54.10
C ASP A 126 -57.17 27.37 -55.54
N ILE A 127 -55.96 27.94 -55.88
CA ILE A 127 -55.66 28.45 -57.20
C ILE A 127 -55.67 27.31 -58.23
N GLU A 128 -55.06 26.17 -57.96
CA GLU A 128 -55.05 24.97 -58.80
C GLU A 128 -56.44 24.52 -59.14
N MET A 129 -57.29 24.44 -58.12
CA MET A 129 -58.71 24.12 -58.34
C MET A 129 -59.43 25.15 -59.22
N SER A 130 -59.20 26.45 -59.00
CA SER A 130 -59.77 27.52 -59.77
C SER A 130 -59.33 27.47 -61.22
N VAL A 131 -58.05 27.30 -61.51
CA VAL A 131 -57.53 27.19 -62.90
C VAL A 131 -58.14 25.97 -63.60
N LYS A 132 -58.30 24.84 -62.89
CA LYS A 132 -58.94 23.64 -63.46
C LYS A 132 -60.40 23.89 -63.88
N VAL A 133 -61.16 24.55 -63.00
CA VAL A 133 -62.54 24.90 -63.31
C VAL A 133 -62.64 25.82 -64.51
N VAL A 134 -61.81 26.88 -64.60
CA VAL A 134 -61.77 27.79 -65.73
C VAL A 134 -61.34 27.03 -66.98
N LYS A 135 -60.36 26.10 -66.88
CA LYS A 135 -60.00 25.26 -68.07
C LYS A 135 -61.15 24.43 -68.57
N GLU A 136 -61.97 23.88 -67.70
CA GLU A 136 -63.16 23.09 -68.06
C GLU A 136 -64.20 24.01 -68.81
N VAL A 137 -64.43 25.26 -68.30
CA VAL A 137 -65.34 26.23 -68.94
C VAL A 137 -64.81 26.67 -70.29
N VAL A 138 -63.49 26.91 -70.40
CA VAL A 138 -62.90 27.34 -71.71
C VAL A 138 -62.91 26.18 -72.69
N ASN A 139 -62.74 24.93 -72.29
CA ASN A 139 -62.87 23.73 -73.12
C ASN A 139 -64.34 23.59 -73.61
N ASP A 140 -65.32 23.80 -72.72
CA ASP A 140 -66.75 23.83 -73.14
C ASP A 140 -67.04 24.92 -74.19
N LEU A 141 -66.42 26.10 -73.95
CA LEU A 141 -66.57 27.25 -74.97
C LEU A 141 -65.91 26.85 -76.29
N SER A 142 -64.78 26.18 -76.30
CA SER A 142 -64.16 25.64 -77.53
C SER A 142 -65.06 24.70 -78.27
N LEU A 143 -65.73 23.80 -77.57
CA LEU A 143 -66.66 22.84 -78.15
C LEU A 143 -67.89 23.62 -78.78
N LYS A 144 -68.35 24.61 -78.03
CA LYS A 144 -69.50 25.47 -78.58
C LYS A 144 -69.12 26.29 -79.82
N ALA A 145 -67.90 26.88 -79.80
CA ALA A 145 -67.38 27.63 -80.93
C ALA A 145 -67.16 26.71 -82.15
N LYS A 146 -66.70 25.53 -81.98
CA LYS A 146 -66.61 24.54 -83.09
C LYS A 146 -67.95 24.17 -83.65
N HIS A 147 -68.95 23.93 -82.80
CA HIS A 147 -70.32 23.63 -83.22
C HIS A 147 -70.94 24.81 -83.99
N ILE A 148 -70.66 26.08 -83.55
CA ILE A 148 -71.14 27.25 -84.32
C ILE A 148 -70.49 27.28 -85.69
N ASN A 149 -69.20 26.99 -85.80
CA ASN A 149 -68.50 26.94 -87.10
C ASN A 149 -69.05 25.84 -88.01
N GLU A 150 -69.44 24.69 -87.51
CA GLU A 150 -70.11 23.63 -88.23
C GLU A 150 -71.46 24.09 -88.74
N MET A 151 -72.27 24.85 -87.93
CA MET A 151 -73.53 25.42 -88.34
C MET A 151 -73.31 26.49 -89.39
N LEU A 152 -72.30 27.31 -89.33
CA LEU A 152 -71.98 28.35 -90.30
C LEU A 152 -71.61 27.75 -91.66
N ILE A 153 -70.96 26.66 -91.72
CA ILE A 153 -70.67 25.90 -92.96
C ILE A 153 -72.00 25.47 -93.59
N ILE A 154 -72.93 24.95 -92.80
CA ILE A 154 -74.23 24.54 -93.27
C ILE A 154 -75.02 25.77 -93.79
N ILE A 155 -74.95 26.93 -93.03
CA ILE A 155 -75.62 28.16 -93.46
C ILE A 155 -75.01 28.65 -94.76
N LYS A 156 -73.73 28.64 -94.93
CA LYS A 156 -73.04 29.03 -96.15
C LYS A 156 -73.48 28.15 -97.34
N ASP A 157 -73.48 26.83 -97.13
CA ASP A 157 -73.94 25.86 -98.11
C ASP A 157 -75.42 26.09 -98.52
N ILE A 158 -76.29 26.42 -97.54
CA ILE A 158 -77.72 26.84 -97.85
C ILE A 158 -77.73 28.11 -98.60
N ALA A 159 -76.94 29.13 -98.25
CA ALA A 159 -76.88 30.36 -98.90
C ALA A 159 -76.38 30.24 -100.38
N ASP A 160 -75.27 29.45 -100.54
CA ASP A 160 -74.73 29.18 -101.87
C ASP A 160 -75.68 28.38 -102.75
N ASN A 161 -76.32 27.36 -102.16
CA ASN A 161 -77.46 26.68 -102.91
C ASN A 161 -78.63 27.58 -103.24
N THR A 162 -79.01 28.53 -102.32
CA THR A 162 -80.11 29.52 -102.55
C THR A 162 -79.75 30.52 -103.65
N ASN A 163 -78.40 30.90 -103.60
CA ASN A 163 -77.88 31.81 -104.70
C ASN A 163 -77.93 31.08 -106.04
N LEU A 164 -77.58 29.82 -106.13
CA LEU A 164 -77.66 28.99 -107.35
C LEU A 164 -79.15 28.84 -107.84
N LEU A 165 -80.02 28.52 -106.78
CA LEU A 165 -81.53 28.49 -107.19
C LEU A 165 -82.08 29.81 -107.62
N SER A 166 -81.68 30.92 -106.95
CA SER A 166 -82.09 32.23 -107.32
C SER A 166 -81.48 32.68 -108.65
N LEU A 167 -80.30 32.26 -109.03
CA LEU A 167 -79.63 32.41 -110.23
C LEU A 167 -80.45 31.71 -111.40
N ASN A 168 -80.79 30.47 -111.18
CA ASN A 168 -81.60 29.64 -112.07
C ASN A 168 -83.04 30.27 -112.22
N ALA A 169 -83.65 30.72 -111.16
CA ALA A 169 -84.86 31.38 -111.10
C ALA A 169 -84.81 32.76 -111.92
N SER A 170 -83.74 33.50 -111.77
CA SER A 170 -83.42 34.72 -112.53
C SER A 170 -83.28 34.42 -114.04
N ILE A 171 -82.62 33.30 -114.40
CA ILE A 171 -82.49 32.89 -115.82
C ILE A 171 -83.76 32.45 -116.31
N GLU A 172 -84.63 31.77 -115.67
CA GLU A 172 -85.94 31.32 -116.16
C GLU A 172 -86.96 32.48 -116.23
N ALA A 173 -86.80 33.39 -115.18
CA ALA A 173 -87.68 34.67 -115.27
C ALA A 173 -87.19 35.50 -116.41
N ALA A 174 -85.96 35.61 -116.81
CA ALA A 174 -85.49 36.31 -118.03
C ALA A 174 -85.95 35.61 -119.25
N ARG A 175 -86.08 34.27 -119.22
CA ARG A 175 -86.66 33.53 -120.41
C ARG A 175 -88.08 33.63 -120.59
N ALA A 176 -88.91 34.00 -119.59
CA ALA A 176 -90.35 34.22 -119.70
C ALA A 176 -90.76 35.57 -120.23
N GLY A 177 -89.82 36.50 -120.55
CA GLY A 177 -90.02 37.78 -121.09
C GLY A 177 -90.87 38.75 -120.21
N GLU A 178 -91.87 39.47 -120.76
CA GLU A 178 -92.64 40.40 -119.96
C GLU A 178 -93.51 39.82 -118.90
N ALA A 179 -93.94 38.60 -118.95
CA ALA A 179 -94.66 37.88 -117.91
C ALA A 179 -93.79 37.48 -116.68
N GLY A 180 -92.47 37.46 -116.88
CA GLY A 180 -91.57 37.07 -115.86
C GLY A 180 -90.88 38.19 -115.03
N LYS A 181 -91.16 39.50 -115.32
CA LYS A 181 -90.56 40.69 -114.71
C LYS A 181 -90.62 40.69 -113.10
N GLY A 182 -91.83 40.41 -112.67
CA GLY A 182 -92.07 40.31 -111.18
C GLY A 182 -91.27 39.26 -110.54
N PHE A 183 -91.10 38.06 -111.13
CA PHE A 183 -90.42 37.01 -110.76
C PHE A 183 -88.87 37.23 -110.78
N ALA A 184 -88.40 37.96 -111.79
CA ALA A 184 -87.05 38.39 -112.06
C ALA A 184 -86.47 39.25 -110.81
N VAL A 185 -87.37 40.22 -110.40
CA VAL A 185 -87.07 41.12 -109.28
C VAL A 185 -86.89 40.27 -107.91
N VAL A 186 -87.87 39.38 -107.69
CA VAL A 186 -87.87 38.53 -106.54
C VAL A 186 -86.67 37.63 -106.58
N ALA A 187 -86.45 37.08 -107.81
CA ALA A 187 -85.28 36.21 -107.98
C ALA A 187 -83.90 36.93 -107.70
N GLN A 188 -83.86 38.20 -108.24
CA GLN A 188 -82.64 39.02 -107.97
C GLN A 188 -82.56 39.40 -106.55
N GLU A 189 -83.60 39.73 -105.79
CA GLU A 189 -83.61 40.04 -104.35
C GLU A 189 -83.21 38.85 -103.53
N VAL A 190 -83.74 37.62 -103.85
CA VAL A 190 -83.28 36.35 -103.14
C VAL A 190 -81.81 36.09 -103.43
N LYS A 191 -81.32 36.34 -104.64
CA LYS A 191 -79.92 36.22 -104.97
C LYS A 191 -79.08 37.16 -104.18
N GLU A 192 -79.43 38.43 -104.09
CA GLU A 192 -78.69 39.39 -103.23
C GLU A 192 -78.73 39.02 -101.73
N LEU A 193 -79.91 38.56 -101.26
CA LEU A 193 -80.09 38.10 -99.89
C LEU A 193 -79.23 36.85 -99.60
N ALA A 194 -79.23 35.91 -100.60
CA ALA A 194 -78.37 34.71 -100.44
C ALA A 194 -76.90 35.07 -100.48
N GLN A 195 -76.47 35.98 -101.36
CA GLN A 195 -75.09 36.46 -101.42
C GLN A 195 -74.69 37.14 -100.09
N ARG A 196 -75.59 38.10 -99.62
CA ARG A 196 -75.31 38.70 -98.25
C ARG A 196 -75.34 37.74 -97.15
N SER A 197 -76.11 36.64 -97.13
CA SER A 197 -76.16 35.62 -96.17
C SER A 197 -74.87 34.83 -96.20
N SER A 198 -74.30 34.44 -97.37
CA SER A 198 -73.03 33.76 -97.57
C SER A 198 -71.89 34.64 -97.10
N GLU A 199 -71.86 35.93 -97.45
CA GLU A 199 -70.82 36.87 -96.96
C GLU A 199 -70.92 37.08 -95.45
N SER A 200 -72.18 37.19 -94.89
CA SER A 200 -72.34 37.26 -93.42
C SER A 200 -71.86 35.98 -92.71
N ALA A 201 -72.16 34.80 -93.25
CA ALA A 201 -71.71 33.54 -92.70
C ALA A 201 -70.19 33.45 -92.73
N GLU A 202 -69.55 33.92 -93.79
CA GLU A 202 -68.08 33.95 -93.88
C GLU A 202 -67.44 34.93 -92.93
N GLN A 203 -68.01 36.09 -92.70
CA GLN A 203 -67.59 37.06 -91.70
C GLN A 203 -67.72 36.52 -90.33
N ILE A 204 -68.84 35.84 -89.97
CA ILE A 204 -69.07 35.24 -88.68
C ILE A 204 -68.10 34.05 -88.50
N SER A 205 -67.81 33.20 -89.55
CA SER A 205 -66.81 32.12 -89.49
C SER A 205 -65.42 32.65 -89.27
N SER A 206 -65.03 33.77 -89.88
CA SER A 206 -63.73 34.40 -89.53
C SER A 206 -63.71 34.87 -88.09
N THR A 207 -64.77 35.46 -87.58
CA THR A 207 -64.84 35.84 -86.14
C THR A 207 -64.77 34.60 -85.22
N ILE A 208 -65.46 33.51 -85.60
CA ILE A 208 -65.38 32.27 -84.79
C ILE A 208 -63.97 31.66 -84.85
N ASN A 209 -63.22 31.71 -85.93
CA ASN A 209 -61.84 31.27 -86.02
C ASN A 209 -60.92 32.16 -85.16
N GLU A 210 -61.16 33.49 -85.11
CA GLU A 210 -60.44 34.37 -84.19
C GLU A 210 -60.72 34.02 -82.69
N ILE A 211 -62.01 33.69 -82.40
CA ILE A 211 -62.38 33.19 -81.03
C ILE A 211 -61.69 31.89 -80.74
N ASN A 212 -61.66 30.87 -81.64
CA ASN A 212 -60.95 29.62 -81.43
C ASN A 212 -59.48 29.87 -81.20
N PHE A 213 -58.85 30.74 -81.97
CA PHE A 213 -57.43 31.08 -81.73
C PHE A 213 -57.22 31.74 -80.37
N SER A 214 -58.14 32.55 -79.88
CA SER A 214 -58.08 33.17 -78.53
C SER A 214 -58.32 32.14 -77.43
N ILE A 215 -59.17 31.13 -77.66
CA ILE A 215 -59.42 30.01 -76.78
C ILE A 215 -58.14 29.17 -76.67
N ASP A 216 -57.46 28.77 -77.75
CA ASP A 216 -56.24 27.99 -77.72
C ASP A 216 -55.15 28.74 -76.98
N LYS A 217 -54.99 30.04 -77.22
CA LYS A 217 -54.04 30.86 -76.42
C LYS A 217 -54.39 30.89 -74.94
N THR A 218 -55.63 30.87 -74.56
CA THR A 218 -56.12 30.89 -73.19
C THR A 218 -55.81 29.53 -72.50
N ILE A 219 -56.02 28.39 -73.24
CA ILE A 219 -55.69 27.06 -72.75
C ILE A 219 -54.16 26.97 -72.53
N ASP A 220 -53.35 27.44 -73.52
CA ASP A 220 -51.86 27.43 -73.32
C ASP A 220 -51.44 28.29 -72.13
N ALA A 221 -52.07 29.45 -71.94
CA ALA A 221 -51.79 30.29 -70.76
C ALA A 221 -52.20 29.64 -69.47
N MET A 222 -53.29 28.85 -69.45
CA MET A 222 -53.79 28.13 -68.33
C MET A 222 -52.87 26.97 -68.00
N ASP A 223 -52.34 26.20 -68.99
CA ASP A 223 -51.37 25.12 -68.73
C ASP A 223 -50.07 25.66 -68.19
N LYS A 224 -49.59 26.80 -68.68
CA LYS A 224 -48.48 27.55 -68.12
C LYS A 224 -48.73 27.99 -66.68
N SER A 225 -49.94 28.46 -66.40
CA SER A 225 -50.34 28.84 -65.02
C SER A 225 -50.38 27.64 -64.08
N MET A 226 -50.90 26.48 -64.54
CA MET A 226 -50.94 25.25 -63.80
C MET A 226 -49.49 24.78 -63.45
N GLY A 227 -48.56 24.83 -64.40
CA GLY A 227 -47.16 24.52 -64.15
C GLY A 227 -46.55 25.46 -63.12
N LYS A 228 -46.88 26.76 -63.12
CA LYS A 228 -46.38 27.70 -62.10
C LYS A 228 -46.99 27.49 -60.72
N VAL A 229 -48.23 27.05 -60.63
CA VAL A 229 -48.85 26.66 -59.35
C VAL A 229 -48.23 25.43 -58.81
N GLN A 230 -47.89 24.43 -59.64
CA GLN A 230 -47.22 23.21 -59.20
C GLN A 230 -45.81 23.50 -58.72
N GLU A 231 -45.04 24.35 -59.44
CA GLU A 231 -43.74 24.82 -59.02
C GLU A 231 -43.80 25.58 -57.66
N GLY A 232 -44.80 26.46 -57.52
CA GLY A 232 -45.05 27.16 -56.25
C GLY A 232 -45.40 26.26 -55.09
N ASN A 233 -46.16 25.19 -55.33
CA ASN A 233 -46.51 24.18 -54.30
C ASN A 233 -45.28 23.37 -53.87
N GLU A 234 -44.41 22.98 -54.81
CA GLU A 234 -43.16 22.33 -54.54
C GLU A 234 -42.23 23.20 -53.68
N ILE A 235 -42.06 24.47 -54.04
CA ILE A 235 -41.29 25.45 -53.28
C ILE A 235 -41.84 25.60 -51.84
N ALA A 236 -43.15 25.68 -51.68
CA ALA A 236 -43.79 25.81 -50.39
C ALA A 236 -43.56 24.54 -49.51
N ASN A 237 -43.69 23.35 -50.08
CA ASN A 237 -43.41 22.12 -49.39
C ASN A 237 -41.96 22.03 -48.95
N ASN A 238 -40.99 22.34 -49.81
CA ASN A 238 -39.57 22.39 -49.43
C ASN A 238 -39.29 23.41 -48.29
N THR A 239 -39.96 24.57 -48.34
CA THR A 239 -39.89 25.61 -47.31
C THR A 239 -40.45 25.11 -45.99
N LYS A 240 -41.52 24.31 -46.00
CA LYS A 240 -42.12 23.66 -44.83
C LYS A 240 -41.14 22.69 -44.17
N GLU A 241 -40.42 21.87 -44.96
CA GLU A 241 -39.39 20.97 -44.50
C GLU A 241 -38.24 21.74 -43.81
N VAL A 242 -37.80 22.85 -44.38
CA VAL A 242 -36.78 23.72 -43.77
C VAL A 242 -37.22 24.22 -42.39
N PHE A 243 -38.48 24.70 -42.25
CA PHE A 243 -39.00 25.13 -40.95
C PHE A 243 -39.08 23.99 -39.95
N ASN A 244 -39.47 22.78 -40.36
CA ASN A 244 -39.46 21.61 -39.49
C ASN A 244 -38.04 21.26 -38.99
N ASN A 245 -37.03 21.36 -39.86
CA ASN A 245 -35.63 21.15 -39.51
C ASN A 245 -35.15 22.22 -38.52
N ILE A 246 -35.53 23.48 -38.69
CA ILE A 246 -35.24 24.57 -37.74
C ILE A 246 -35.88 24.27 -36.38
N ILE A 247 -37.15 23.87 -36.34
CA ILE A 247 -37.84 23.50 -35.08
C ILE A 247 -37.11 22.38 -34.35
N SER A 248 -36.70 21.35 -35.08
CA SER A 248 -35.91 20.21 -34.49
C SER A 248 -34.56 20.67 -33.96
N ALA A 249 -33.80 21.46 -34.73
CA ALA A 249 -32.49 21.97 -34.34
C ALA A 249 -32.57 22.88 -33.10
N VAL A 250 -33.57 23.74 -33.04
CA VAL A 250 -33.79 24.63 -31.88
C VAL A 250 -34.24 23.84 -30.66
N GLY A 251 -35.05 22.80 -30.84
CA GLY A 251 -35.39 21.86 -29.74
C GLY A 251 -34.14 21.19 -29.13
N THR A 252 -33.23 20.76 -30.00
CA THR A 252 -31.95 20.20 -29.55
C THR A 252 -31.11 21.24 -28.78
N THR A 253 -31.07 22.49 -29.28
CA THR A 253 -30.35 23.59 -28.61
C THR A 253 -30.92 23.87 -27.22
N SER A 254 -32.24 23.83 -27.05
CA SER A 254 -32.90 24.01 -25.73
C SER A 254 -32.53 22.90 -24.77
N ASN A 255 -32.52 21.64 -25.22
CA ASN A 255 -32.13 20.49 -24.36
C ASN A 255 -30.66 20.58 -23.94
N VAL A 256 -29.76 20.94 -24.86
CA VAL A 256 -28.33 21.14 -24.54
C VAL A 256 -28.14 22.25 -23.50
N ALA A 257 -28.92 23.35 -23.61
CA ALA A 257 -28.86 24.40 -22.61
C ALA A 257 -29.29 23.92 -21.22
N GLU A 258 -30.31 23.08 -21.12
CA GLU A 258 -30.74 22.49 -19.86
C GLU A 258 -29.68 21.52 -19.26
N GLU A 259 -29.02 20.71 -20.12
CA GLU A 259 -27.90 19.85 -19.69
C GLU A 259 -26.73 20.68 -19.16
N ILE A 260 -26.37 21.77 -19.81
CA ILE A 260 -25.32 22.69 -19.36
C ILE A 260 -25.69 23.29 -18.00
N ASN A 261 -26.91 23.77 -17.81
CA ASN A 261 -27.35 24.31 -16.52
C ASN A 261 -27.26 23.26 -15.39
N THR A 262 -27.61 22.01 -15.68
CA THR A 262 -27.46 20.91 -14.73
C THR A 262 -25.99 20.66 -14.41
N ALA A 263 -25.11 20.71 -15.40
CA ALA A 263 -23.67 20.53 -15.19
C ALA A 263 -23.06 21.67 -14.36
N VAL A 264 -23.46 22.92 -14.62
CA VAL A 264 -23.03 24.11 -13.87
C VAL A 264 -23.48 24.02 -12.41
N SER A 265 -24.70 23.56 -12.13
CA SER A 265 -25.20 23.36 -10.75
C SER A 265 -24.37 22.35 -10.00
N LYS A 266 -24.02 21.20 -10.60
CA LYS A 266 -23.12 20.21 -10.00
C LYS A 266 -21.69 20.75 -9.79
N GLN A 267 -21.22 21.57 -10.72
CA GLN A 267 -19.92 22.23 -10.59
C GLN A 267 -19.90 23.16 -9.38
N THR A 268 -20.94 23.94 -9.17
CA THR A 268 -21.07 24.84 -8.00
C THR A 268 -21.06 24.05 -6.68
N GLU A 269 -21.81 22.94 -6.60
CA GLU A 269 -21.78 22.05 -5.42
C GLU A 269 -20.37 21.48 -5.16
N SER A 270 -19.65 21.12 -6.22
CA SER A 270 -18.27 20.64 -6.09
C SER A 270 -17.31 21.73 -5.60
N LEU A 271 -17.49 22.98 -6.05
CA LEU A 271 -16.70 24.12 -5.60
C LEU A 271 -16.95 24.43 -4.11
N GLU A 272 -18.18 24.33 -3.62
CA GLU A 272 -18.48 24.43 -2.19
C GLU A 272 -17.77 23.36 -1.37
N GLY A 273 -17.72 22.10 -1.89
CA GLY A 273 -16.96 21.02 -1.26
C GLY A 273 -15.45 21.30 -1.19
N ILE A 274 -14.88 21.91 -2.22
CA ILE A 274 -13.46 22.32 -2.23
C ILE A 274 -13.22 23.43 -1.20
N ILE A 275 -14.10 24.44 -1.09
CA ILE A 275 -14.00 25.50 -0.08
C ILE A 275 -13.97 24.87 1.32
N SER A 276 -14.91 23.98 1.64
CA SER A 276 -14.97 23.32 2.93
C SER A 276 -13.68 22.53 3.24
N SER A 277 -13.15 21.83 2.24
CA SER A 277 -11.89 21.06 2.37
C SER A 277 -10.68 21.97 2.60
N THR A 278 -10.62 23.12 1.92
CA THR A 278 -9.53 24.10 2.10
C THR A 278 -9.59 24.78 3.45
N GLU A 279 -10.79 25.04 4.00
CA GLU A 279 -10.97 25.54 5.36
C GLU A 279 -10.47 24.54 6.41
N GLU A 280 -10.74 23.23 6.23
CA GLU A 280 -10.23 22.17 7.09
C GLU A 280 -8.71 22.06 7.00
N MET A 281 -8.16 22.14 5.78
CA MET A 281 -6.70 22.18 5.59
C MET A 281 -6.06 23.37 6.28
N ASN A 282 -6.66 24.55 6.22
CA ASN A 282 -6.15 25.74 6.90
C ASN A 282 -6.13 25.57 8.42
N LYS A 283 -7.23 25.08 9.02
CA LYS A 283 -7.29 24.75 10.46
C LYS A 283 -6.26 23.70 10.86
N THR A 284 -6.00 22.73 9.98
CA THR A 284 -4.99 21.69 10.23
C THR A 284 -3.59 22.30 10.19
N SER A 285 -3.31 23.18 9.24
CA SER A 285 -2.04 23.90 9.13
C SER A 285 -1.79 24.79 10.36
N GLU A 286 -2.80 25.50 10.84
CA GLU A 286 -2.74 26.28 12.08
C GLU A 286 -2.41 25.40 13.29
N LYS A 287 -3.07 24.24 13.43
CA LYS A 287 -2.76 23.26 14.48
C LYS A 287 -1.32 22.73 14.40
N VAL A 288 -0.83 22.46 13.20
CA VAL A 288 0.56 22.03 13.01
C VAL A 288 1.52 23.14 13.45
N MET A 289 1.25 24.41 13.13
CA MET A 289 2.05 25.56 13.59
C MET A 289 2.06 25.67 15.12
N GLU A 290 0.92 25.49 15.81
CA GLU A 290 0.86 25.44 17.28
C GLU A 290 1.68 24.29 17.87
N MET A 291 1.62 23.11 17.25
CA MET A 291 2.45 21.95 17.63
C MET A 291 3.95 22.22 17.42
N ILE A 292 4.32 22.89 16.35
CA ILE A 292 5.69 23.31 16.04
C ILE A 292 6.21 24.25 17.11
N GLU A 293 5.45 25.29 17.47
CA GLU A 293 5.82 26.24 18.51
C GLU A 293 6.02 25.53 19.86
N THR A 294 5.09 24.66 20.25
CA THR A 294 5.20 23.84 21.46
C THR A 294 6.43 22.93 21.43
N THR A 295 6.71 22.30 20.29
CA THR A 295 7.89 21.43 20.10
C THR A 295 9.17 22.23 20.19
N SER A 296 9.22 23.42 19.59
CA SER A 296 10.37 24.32 19.65
C SER A 296 10.67 24.73 21.08
N LEU A 297 9.64 25.13 21.85
CA LEU A 297 9.77 25.49 23.27
C LEU A 297 10.28 24.30 24.11
N ASN A 298 9.71 23.10 23.91
CA ASN A 298 10.13 21.89 24.62
C ASN A 298 11.58 21.53 24.27
N THR A 299 11.98 21.71 23.02
CA THR A 299 13.35 21.41 22.55
C THR A 299 14.35 22.38 23.15
N GLN A 300 13.99 23.67 23.26
CA GLN A 300 14.82 24.68 23.93
C GLN A 300 14.93 24.40 25.43
N TYR A 301 13.81 24.00 26.08
CA TYR A 301 13.84 23.58 27.48
C TYR A 301 14.72 22.33 27.68
N THR A 302 14.61 21.36 26.79
CA THR A 302 15.43 20.13 26.82
C THR A 302 16.93 20.47 26.69
N LYS A 303 17.29 21.39 25.80
CA LYS A 303 18.68 21.88 25.64
C LYS A 303 19.19 22.50 26.92
N THR A 304 18.42 23.36 27.54
CA THR A 304 18.78 23.98 28.83
C THR A 304 18.93 22.93 29.95
N ALA A 305 18.04 21.92 29.99
CA ALA A 305 18.13 20.83 30.95
C ALA A 305 19.39 19.96 30.72
N LEU A 306 19.77 19.73 29.47
CA LEU A 306 21.01 19.01 29.10
C LEU A 306 22.26 19.78 29.53
N ASP A 307 22.29 21.10 29.37
CA ASP A 307 23.40 21.93 29.86
C ASP A 307 23.56 21.82 31.38
N VAL A 308 22.45 21.87 32.13
CA VAL A 308 22.45 21.66 33.57
C VAL A 308 22.95 20.26 33.93
N LEU A 309 22.43 19.21 33.27
CA LEU A 309 22.88 17.83 33.48
C LEU A 309 24.36 17.64 33.16
N SER A 310 24.87 18.29 32.11
CA SER A 310 26.29 18.28 31.77
C SER A 310 27.15 18.86 32.88
N ASN A 311 26.73 19.97 33.45
CA ASN A 311 27.45 20.61 34.57
C ASN A 311 27.38 19.74 35.86
N VAL A 312 26.21 19.18 36.19
CA VAL A 312 26.05 18.25 37.32
C VAL A 312 26.90 16.99 37.14
N SER A 313 26.98 16.46 35.91
CA SER A 313 27.82 15.30 35.58
C SER A 313 29.32 15.61 35.77
N LYS A 314 29.78 16.81 35.36
CA LYS A 314 31.16 17.27 35.56
C LYS A 314 31.49 17.45 37.05
N ASP A 315 30.56 18.04 37.81
CA ASP A 315 30.73 18.22 39.25
C ASP A 315 30.78 16.89 39.99
N LEU A 316 29.89 15.94 39.62
CA LEU A 316 29.89 14.58 40.15
C LEU A 316 31.21 13.87 39.85
N GLN A 317 31.75 14.01 38.63
CA GLN A 317 33.07 13.50 38.26
C GLN A 317 34.19 14.11 39.11
N GLY A 318 34.15 15.43 39.32
CA GLY A 318 35.12 16.14 40.16
C GLY A 318 35.10 15.72 41.62
N ILE A 319 33.89 15.57 42.20
CA ILE A 319 33.72 15.09 43.58
C ILE A 319 34.12 13.64 43.69
N SER A 320 33.76 12.78 42.74
CA SER A 320 34.16 11.38 42.67
C SER A 320 35.68 11.22 42.66
N THR A 321 36.34 11.97 41.77
CA THR A 321 37.81 11.92 41.67
C THR A 321 38.50 12.36 42.95
N LYS A 322 37.95 13.35 43.66
CA LYS A 322 38.47 13.83 44.95
C LYS A 322 38.24 12.84 46.12
N LEU A 323 37.05 12.24 46.19
CA LEU A 323 36.73 11.23 47.21
C LEU A 323 37.57 9.96 47.00
N LEU A 324 37.66 9.50 45.78
CA LEU A 324 38.34 8.26 45.42
C LEU A 324 39.86 8.38 45.40
N GLY A 325 40.41 9.55 45.19
CA GLY A 325 41.83 9.86 45.32
C GLY A 325 42.35 9.82 46.78
N LYS A 326 41.45 9.82 47.77
CA LYS A 326 41.76 9.63 49.21
C LYS A 326 41.82 8.16 49.62
N ILE A 327 41.39 7.25 48.77
CA ILE A 327 41.34 5.82 49.01
C ILE A 327 42.64 5.22 48.42
N LYS A 328 43.59 4.93 49.27
CA LYS A 328 44.83 4.21 48.90
C LYS A 328 44.58 2.71 48.93
N GLY A 329 44.53 2.11 47.73
CA GLY A 329 44.50 0.66 47.55
C GLY A 329 44.45 0.29 46.08
N GLU A 330 45.57 0.01 45.44
CA GLU A 330 45.64 -0.69 44.17
C GLU A 330 45.52 -2.21 44.44
N ASP A 331 44.30 -2.71 44.52
CA ASP A 331 44.08 -4.16 44.36
C ASP A 331 43.24 -4.39 43.11
N LYS A 332 43.83 -5.14 42.19
CA LYS A 332 43.26 -5.53 40.87
C LYS A 332 42.27 -6.68 41.04
N ASN A 333 41.19 -6.51 41.76
CA ASN A 333 40.10 -7.46 41.69
C ASN A 333 39.19 -7.11 40.50
N GLU A 334 39.40 -7.80 39.36
CA GLU A 334 38.54 -7.69 38.19
C GLU A 334 37.15 -8.22 38.54
N SER A 335 36.09 -7.45 38.22
CA SER A 335 34.71 -7.90 38.35
C SER A 335 34.41 -8.96 37.30
N LEU A 336 33.89 -10.10 37.71
CA LEU A 336 33.69 -11.28 36.90
C LEU A 336 32.27 -11.80 37.06
N ILE A 337 31.59 -12.02 35.92
CA ILE A 337 30.28 -12.69 35.85
C ILE A 337 30.39 -13.96 35.02
N LYS A 338 29.69 -15.00 35.47
CA LYS A 338 29.56 -16.27 34.76
C LYS A 338 28.11 -16.51 34.31
N THR A 339 27.96 -16.95 33.10
CA THR A 339 26.67 -17.35 32.52
C THR A 339 26.81 -18.54 31.59
N PHE A 340 25.70 -19.07 31.10
CA PHE A 340 25.66 -20.24 30.23
C PHE A 340 24.93 -19.93 28.92
N LEU A 341 25.33 -20.64 27.86
CA LEU A 341 24.53 -20.84 26.66
C LEU A 341 24.03 -22.27 26.59
N SER A 342 22.85 -22.49 26.03
CA SER A 342 22.24 -23.82 25.90
C SER A 342 22.94 -24.72 24.88
N GLY A 343 23.85 -24.20 24.08
CA GLY A 343 24.64 -24.97 23.10
C GLY A 343 25.98 -24.33 22.77
N VAL A 344 26.79 -25.06 22.02
CA VAL A 344 28.11 -24.62 21.58
C VAL A 344 27.98 -23.71 20.34
N PRO A 345 28.64 -22.54 20.32
CA PRO A 345 28.73 -21.69 19.12
C PRO A 345 29.31 -22.43 17.91
N VAL A 346 28.70 -22.25 16.74
CA VAL A 346 29.12 -22.96 15.50
C VAL A 346 30.25 -22.23 14.76
N GLY A 347 30.42 -20.95 15.02
CA GLY A 347 31.45 -20.11 14.39
C GLY A 347 31.40 -18.71 14.93
N TYR A 348 32.32 -17.84 14.48
CA TYR A 348 32.41 -16.47 14.98
C TYR A 348 32.47 -15.41 13.88
N ASP A 349 32.29 -15.80 12.61
CA ASP A 349 32.10 -14.81 11.53
C ASP A 349 30.70 -14.21 11.64
N PRO A 350 30.57 -12.93 12.05
CA PRO A 350 29.25 -12.34 12.30
C PRO A 350 28.37 -12.28 11.07
N GLN A 351 28.94 -12.32 9.87
CA GLN A 351 28.19 -12.22 8.62
C GLN A 351 27.79 -13.59 8.05
N PHE A 352 28.21 -14.68 8.65
CA PHE A 352 27.93 -16.03 8.16
C PHE A 352 27.09 -16.87 9.13
N VAL A 353 27.12 -16.55 10.41
CA VAL A 353 26.46 -17.30 11.49
C VAL A 353 24.93 -17.08 11.48
N LEU A 354 24.19 -18.17 11.81
CA LEU A 354 22.72 -18.16 11.92
C LEU A 354 22.22 -18.64 13.28
N ASP A 355 23.09 -19.25 14.12
CA ASP A 355 22.63 -19.85 15.36
C ASP A 355 22.50 -18.84 16.51
N ALA A 356 21.47 -19.03 17.34
CA ALA A 356 21.14 -18.14 18.45
C ALA A 356 22.22 -18.09 19.55
N GLN A 357 23.03 -19.15 19.70
CA GLN A 357 24.07 -19.23 20.74
C GLN A 357 25.23 -18.30 20.39
N THR A 358 25.70 -18.38 19.14
CA THR A 358 26.76 -17.50 18.65
C THR A 358 26.25 -16.04 18.58
N SER A 359 25.00 -15.80 18.18
CA SER A 359 24.44 -14.44 18.08
C SER A 359 24.45 -13.72 19.43
N GLN A 360 24.23 -14.44 20.57
CA GLN A 360 24.31 -13.87 21.92
C GLN A 360 25.70 -13.29 22.21
N ILE A 361 26.77 -13.95 21.77
CA ILE A 361 28.14 -13.44 21.90
C ILE A 361 28.37 -12.29 20.95
N LEU A 362 27.98 -12.44 19.66
CA LEU A 362 28.24 -11.47 18.60
C LEU A 362 27.57 -10.12 18.84
N TYR A 363 26.35 -10.08 19.40
CA TYR A 363 25.69 -8.83 19.80
C TYR A 363 26.44 -8.04 20.89
N ASN A 364 27.27 -8.71 21.70
CA ASN A 364 28.06 -8.07 22.74
C ASN A 364 29.50 -7.72 22.29
N VAL A 365 29.94 -8.28 21.15
CA VAL A 365 31.30 -8.09 20.60
C VAL A 365 31.32 -7.15 19.42
N HIS A 366 30.24 -7.13 18.63
CA HIS A 366 30.17 -6.33 17.41
C HIS A 366 29.16 -5.18 17.54
N GLY A 367 29.35 -4.14 16.73
CA GLY A 367 28.43 -3.02 16.59
C GLY A 367 28.20 -2.69 15.13
N GLY A 368 26.95 -2.33 14.77
CA GLY A 368 26.54 -1.85 13.46
C GLY A 368 26.38 -0.34 13.41
N LEU A 369 25.89 0.17 12.28
CA LEU A 369 25.43 1.56 12.21
C LEU A 369 24.39 1.85 13.29
N LEU A 370 23.48 0.92 13.49
CA LEU A 370 22.42 0.95 14.50
C LEU A 370 22.57 -0.25 15.44
N LEU A 371 21.98 -0.17 16.63
CA LEU A 371 21.92 -1.23 17.61
C LEU A 371 20.46 -1.51 17.98
N ILE A 372 20.19 -2.72 18.47
CA ILE A 372 18.89 -3.08 19.05
C ILE A 372 19.02 -2.99 20.57
N SER A 373 18.12 -2.22 21.20
CA SER A 373 18.06 -2.06 22.66
C SER A 373 17.49 -3.29 23.36
N SER A 374 17.53 -3.29 24.69
CA SER A 374 16.86 -4.32 25.52
C SER A 374 15.33 -4.30 25.38
N THR A 375 14.74 -3.24 24.80
CA THR A 375 13.30 -3.15 24.48
C THR A 375 12.98 -3.65 23.07
N GLY A 376 13.98 -3.93 22.22
CA GLY A 376 13.81 -4.33 20.81
C GLY A 376 13.76 -3.17 19.84
N GLU A 377 13.91 -1.93 20.32
CA GLU A 377 13.91 -0.72 19.51
C GLU A 377 15.30 -0.41 18.96
N ILE A 378 15.33 0.33 17.85
CA ILE A 378 16.58 0.81 17.26
C ILE A 378 17.16 1.94 18.11
N THR A 379 18.46 1.87 18.34
CA THR A 379 19.23 2.92 18.99
C THR A 379 20.47 3.28 18.17
N PRO A 380 21.03 4.48 18.35
CA PRO A 380 22.28 4.87 17.71
C PRO A 380 23.44 3.93 18.05
N GLY A 381 24.06 3.37 17.00
CA GLY A 381 25.30 2.60 17.09
C GLY A 381 26.52 3.43 16.68
N ILE A 382 27.27 2.98 15.66
CA ILE A 382 28.35 3.76 15.02
C ILE A 382 27.78 5.01 14.34
N ALA A 383 26.61 4.95 13.77
CA ALA A 383 25.88 6.15 13.36
C ALA A 383 25.25 6.82 14.59
N LYS A 384 25.64 8.09 14.84
CA LYS A 384 25.03 8.88 15.91
C LYS A 384 23.68 9.47 15.50
N SER A 385 23.43 9.61 14.18
CA SER A 385 22.14 10.05 13.61
C SER A 385 22.02 9.61 12.17
N TRP A 386 20.79 9.63 11.69
CA TRP A 386 20.44 9.34 10.30
C TRP A 386 19.17 10.08 9.89
N TYR A 387 19.03 10.28 8.58
CA TYR A 387 17.80 10.82 7.98
C TYR A 387 17.64 10.30 6.56
N VAL A 388 16.41 10.31 6.06
CA VAL A 388 16.08 9.99 4.68
C VAL A 388 15.92 11.28 3.88
N LYS A 389 16.41 11.30 2.63
CA LYS A 389 16.20 12.44 1.72
C LYS A 389 14.77 12.51 1.22
N GLU A 390 14.41 13.59 0.55
CA GLU A 390 13.08 13.82 -0.05
C GLU A 390 12.64 12.71 -1.03
N ASP A 391 13.60 12.01 -1.66
CA ASP A 391 13.30 10.86 -2.52
C ASP A 391 12.75 9.63 -1.76
N SER A 392 12.71 9.68 -0.43
CA SER A 392 12.31 8.59 0.47
C SER A 392 13.08 7.28 0.29
N LEU A 393 14.17 7.30 -0.47
CA LEU A 393 15.01 6.14 -0.82
C LEU A 393 16.43 6.27 -0.30
N THR A 394 16.96 7.49 -0.22
CA THR A 394 18.36 7.74 0.10
C THR A 394 18.53 8.10 1.57
N TRP A 395 19.09 7.17 2.33
CA TRP A 395 19.42 7.35 3.74
C TRP A 395 20.83 7.91 3.90
N ILE A 396 20.99 8.88 4.80
CA ILE A 396 22.30 9.47 5.16
C ILE A 396 22.57 9.08 6.61
N PHE A 397 23.72 8.48 6.87
CA PHE A 397 24.19 8.13 8.22
C PHE A 397 25.39 8.96 8.59
N ASN A 398 25.32 9.64 9.74
CA ASN A 398 26.41 10.42 10.31
C ASN A 398 27.12 9.59 11.38
N LEU A 399 28.39 9.28 11.16
CA LEU A 399 29.16 8.41 12.07
C LEU A 399 29.70 9.18 13.26
N ARG A 400 29.94 8.46 14.38
CA ARG A 400 30.64 9.00 15.57
C ARG A 400 32.11 9.19 15.25
N LYS A 401 32.64 10.39 15.49
CA LYS A 401 34.08 10.66 15.40
C LYS A 401 34.77 10.02 16.60
N GLY A 402 35.91 9.37 16.37
CA GLY A 402 36.70 8.74 17.43
C GLY A 402 36.17 7.38 17.91
N ALA A 403 35.09 6.83 17.32
CA ALA A 403 34.68 5.44 17.56
C ALA A 403 35.76 4.49 17.04
N LYS A 404 36.13 3.46 17.83
CA LYS A 404 37.24 2.57 17.55
C LYS A 404 36.82 1.11 17.47
N PHE A 405 37.54 0.35 16.68
CA PHE A 405 37.56 -1.11 16.76
C PHE A 405 38.38 -1.59 17.98
N HIS A 406 38.22 -2.85 18.34
CA HIS A 406 38.99 -3.48 19.43
C HIS A 406 40.51 -3.47 19.20
N ASN A 407 40.96 -3.35 17.94
CA ASN A 407 42.38 -3.17 17.59
C ASN A 407 42.88 -1.71 17.79
N GLY A 408 42.02 -0.79 18.23
CA GLY A 408 42.35 0.61 18.50
C GLY A 408 42.22 1.55 17.29
N ARG A 409 41.98 1.01 16.06
CA ARG A 409 41.80 1.83 14.85
C ARG A 409 40.44 2.53 14.87
N GLU A 410 40.40 3.76 14.40
CA GLU A 410 39.18 4.55 14.27
C GLU A 410 38.30 4.01 13.12
N ILE A 411 36.97 4.00 13.32
CA ILE A 411 35.97 3.56 12.34
C ILE A 411 35.62 4.71 11.40
N THR A 412 35.51 4.41 10.10
CA THR A 412 35.22 5.38 9.04
C THR A 412 34.11 4.89 8.12
N ALA A 413 33.64 5.76 7.22
CA ALA A 413 32.66 5.42 6.21
C ALA A 413 33.13 4.34 5.20
N GLU A 414 34.45 4.21 5.03
CA GLU A 414 35.04 3.13 4.21
C GLU A 414 34.80 1.75 4.82
N ASP A 415 34.88 1.65 6.16
CA ASP A 415 34.61 0.39 6.87
C ASP A 415 33.14 -0.04 6.75
N VAL A 416 32.24 0.93 6.75
CA VAL A 416 30.81 0.68 6.53
C VAL A 416 30.59 0.09 5.13
N LYS A 417 31.12 0.75 4.09
CA LYS A 417 31.02 0.28 2.71
C LYS A 417 31.62 -1.12 2.57
N TYR A 418 32.82 -1.34 3.07
CA TYR A 418 33.48 -2.64 3.04
C TYR A 418 32.65 -3.72 3.70
N SER A 419 32.11 -3.46 4.89
CA SER A 419 31.36 -4.46 5.66
C SER A 419 30.08 -4.87 4.96
N TYR A 420 29.36 -3.93 4.36
CA TYR A 420 28.12 -4.21 3.65
C TYR A 420 28.36 -4.88 2.29
N GLU A 421 29.39 -4.48 1.57
CA GLU A 421 29.82 -5.20 0.38
C GLU A 421 30.32 -6.60 0.69
N ARG A 422 31.00 -6.83 1.82
CA ARG A 422 31.39 -8.16 2.27
C ARG A 422 30.18 -9.07 2.55
N LEU A 423 29.17 -8.53 3.26
CA LEU A 423 27.92 -9.27 3.54
C LEU A 423 27.20 -9.68 2.23
N LEU A 424 27.24 -8.83 1.21
CA LEU A 424 26.66 -9.07 -0.11
C LEU A 424 27.62 -9.78 -1.08
N SER A 425 28.83 -10.18 -0.64
CA SER A 425 29.85 -10.71 -1.54
C SER A 425 29.47 -12.08 -2.12
N PRO A 426 29.57 -12.28 -3.45
CA PRO A 426 29.38 -13.58 -4.08
C PRO A 426 30.33 -14.67 -3.56
N SER A 427 31.51 -14.27 -3.05
CA SER A 427 32.50 -15.18 -2.51
C SER A 427 32.19 -15.64 -1.09
N LEU A 428 31.59 -14.78 -0.24
CA LEU A 428 31.17 -15.13 1.10
C LEU A 428 29.92 -16.01 1.07
N LYS A 429 28.98 -15.77 0.13
CA LYS A 429 27.69 -16.47 0.07
C LYS A 429 26.96 -16.46 1.41
N SER A 430 26.94 -15.29 2.04
CA SER A 430 26.31 -15.14 3.35
C SER A 430 24.82 -15.52 3.31
N PRO A 431 24.35 -16.37 4.22
CA PRO A 431 22.91 -16.67 4.34
C PRO A 431 22.11 -15.46 4.83
N ASN A 432 22.79 -14.42 5.34
CA ASN A 432 22.19 -13.18 5.87
C ASN A 432 22.18 -12.03 4.85
N ALA A 433 22.63 -12.24 3.60
CA ALA A 433 22.70 -11.20 2.56
C ALA A 433 21.34 -10.54 2.28
N TRP A 434 20.22 -11.27 2.50
CA TRP A 434 18.86 -10.79 2.31
C TRP A 434 18.53 -9.49 3.07
N ILE A 435 19.20 -9.23 4.20
CA ILE A 435 18.98 -8.02 5.01
C ILE A 435 19.30 -6.74 4.22
N LEU A 436 20.30 -6.81 3.35
CA LEU A 436 20.78 -5.69 2.53
C LEU A 436 20.34 -5.73 1.05
N GLU A 437 19.58 -6.73 0.63
CA GLU A 437 19.14 -6.90 -0.77
C GLU A 437 18.32 -5.71 -1.31
N GLN A 438 17.71 -4.92 -0.44
CA GLN A 438 16.94 -3.74 -0.84
C GLN A 438 17.80 -2.54 -1.24
N ILE A 439 19.12 -2.61 -1.03
CA ILE A 439 20.06 -1.56 -1.49
C ILE A 439 20.16 -1.58 -3.01
N GLU A 440 20.17 -0.40 -3.65
CA GLU A 440 20.33 -0.26 -5.10
C GLU A 440 21.67 -0.88 -5.56
N GLY A 441 21.61 -1.83 -6.51
CA GLY A 441 22.80 -2.53 -7.01
C GLY A 441 23.26 -3.73 -6.16
N ALA A 442 22.55 -4.07 -5.07
CA ALA A 442 22.91 -5.21 -4.22
C ALA A 442 22.79 -6.55 -4.97
N GLU A 443 21.75 -6.72 -5.76
CA GLU A 443 21.50 -7.93 -6.53
C GLU A 443 22.56 -8.17 -7.62
N GLU A 444 22.91 -7.10 -8.36
CA GLU A 444 23.93 -7.13 -9.39
C GLU A 444 25.30 -7.45 -8.78
N TYR A 445 25.57 -6.96 -7.58
CA TYR A 445 26.79 -7.27 -6.86
C TYR A 445 26.80 -8.72 -6.35
N LEU A 446 25.69 -9.17 -5.73
CA LEU A 446 25.54 -10.51 -5.18
C LEU A 446 25.67 -11.63 -6.25
N ASN A 447 25.19 -11.39 -7.47
CA ASN A 447 25.31 -12.32 -8.57
C ASN A 447 26.62 -12.18 -9.37
N GLY A 448 27.52 -11.26 -8.97
CA GLY A 448 28.84 -11.05 -9.57
C GLY A 448 28.84 -10.22 -10.85
N SER A 449 27.71 -9.60 -11.25
CA SER A 449 27.64 -8.76 -12.46
C SER A 449 28.12 -7.31 -12.21
N ALA A 450 28.25 -6.87 -10.94
CA ALA A 450 28.81 -5.59 -10.56
C ALA A 450 30.08 -5.73 -9.69
N ARG A 451 30.96 -4.73 -9.69
CA ARG A 451 32.18 -4.69 -8.89
C ARG A 451 32.02 -4.02 -7.54
N GLU A 452 30.94 -3.25 -7.35
CA GLU A 452 30.59 -2.55 -6.11
C GLU A 452 29.07 -2.39 -6.01
N VAL A 453 28.56 -2.14 -4.80
CA VAL A 453 27.15 -1.88 -4.56
C VAL A 453 26.86 -0.40 -4.85
N LYS A 454 26.19 -0.12 -5.97
CA LYS A 454 25.91 1.22 -6.49
C LYS A 454 25.23 2.15 -5.47
N GLY A 455 24.36 1.59 -4.64
CA GLY A 455 23.58 2.33 -3.64
C GLY A 455 24.40 2.77 -2.42
N ILE A 456 25.61 2.25 -2.20
CA ILE A 456 26.45 2.62 -1.06
C ILE A 456 27.51 3.62 -1.50
N LYS A 457 27.42 4.87 -1.00
CA LYS A 457 28.36 5.93 -1.37
C LYS A 457 28.98 6.57 -0.13
N ILE A 458 30.29 6.73 -0.13
CA ILE A 458 31.03 7.48 0.85
C ILE A 458 30.91 8.96 0.50
N LEU A 459 30.33 9.76 1.40
CA LEU A 459 30.21 11.20 1.21
C LEU A 459 31.45 11.94 1.77
N ASP A 460 31.92 11.49 2.93
CA ASP A 460 33.20 11.89 3.54
C ASP A 460 33.62 10.84 4.57
N LYS A 461 34.70 11.10 5.32
CA LYS A 461 35.26 10.17 6.33
C LYS A 461 34.22 9.67 7.33
N TYR A 462 33.19 10.47 7.66
CA TYR A 462 32.21 10.16 8.71
C TYR A 462 30.76 10.19 8.21
N ARG A 463 30.52 10.22 6.90
CA ARG A 463 29.18 10.17 6.33
C ARG A 463 29.08 9.16 5.21
N VAL A 464 28.10 8.29 5.30
CA VAL A 464 27.76 7.32 4.27
C VAL A 464 26.32 7.52 3.81
N SER A 465 26.10 7.39 2.51
CA SER A 465 24.78 7.39 1.88
C SER A 465 24.43 5.99 1.43
N ILE A 466 23.22 5.54 1.77
CA ILE A 466 22.68 4.24 1.34
C ILE A 466 21.37 4.48 0.64
N LYS A 467 21.30 4.11 -0.64
CA LYS A 467 20.08 4.25 -1.45
C LYS A 467 19.40 2.91 -1.66
N LEU A 468 18.10 2.86 -1.42
CA LEU A 468 17.26 1.68 -1.61
C LEU A 468 16.66 1.64 -3.02
N LYS A 469 16.30 0.43 -3.51
CA LYS A 469 15.57 0.19 -4.77
C LYS A 469 14.13 0.71 -4.69
N SER A 470 13.51 0.61 -3.51
CA SER A 470 12.15 1.07 -3.21
C SER A 470 12.07 1.43 -1.74
N PRO A 471 11.08 2.24 -1.31
CA PRO A 471 10.86 2.47 0.12
C PRO A 471 10.73 1.13 0.86
N TYR A 472 11.46 0.99 1.96
CA TYR A 472 11.42 -0.21 2.78
C TYR A 472 11.51 0.16 4.26
N SER A 473 10.39 -0.01 4.96
CA SER A 473 10.23 0.38 6.37
C SER A 473 11.03 -0.50 7.35
N GLY A 474 11.33 -1.75 7.00
CA GLY A 474 12.16 -2.67 7.80
C GLY A 474 13.66 -2.41 7.69
N PHE A 475 14.11 -1.48 6.84
CA PHE A 475 15.52 -1.28 6.56
C PHE A 475 16.35 -0.94 7.81
N LEU A 476 15.89 0.00 8.61
CA LEU A 476 16.62 0.43 9.81
C LEU A 476 16.71 -0.70 10.86
N LEU A 477 15.62 -1.45 11.06
CA LEU A 477 15.61 -2.61 11.96
C LEU A 477 16.61 -3.69 11.49
N GLY A 478 16.68 -3.92 10.17
CA GLY A 478 17.69 -4.80 9.57
C GLY A 478 19.11 -4.35 9.86
N LEU A 479 19.39 -3.04 9.82
CA LEU A 479 20.73 -2.51 10.14
C LEU A 479 21.13 -2.69 11.63
N GLY A 480 20.17 -2.90 12.53
CA GLY A 480 20.44 -3.25 13.94
C GLY A 480 20.82 -4.69 14.16
N HIS A 481 20.67 -5.57 13.18
CA HIS A 481 21.05 -6.96 13.28
C HIS A 481 22.59 -7.12 13.34
N TYR A 482 23.09 -8.06 14.15
CA TYR A 482 24.54 -8.26 14.36
C TYR A 482 25.31 -8.55 13.06
N THR A 483 24.67 -9.11 12.05
CA THR A 483 25.32 -9.39 10.76
C THR A 483 25.63 -8.11 9.95
N CYS A 484 24.92 -7.00 10.26
CA CYS A 484 25.19 -5.67 9.70
C CYS A 484 26.27 -4.92 10.49
N CYS A 485 27.10 -5.65 11.28
CA CYS A 485 28.22 -5.08 12.01
C CYS A 485 29.27 -4.48 11.08
N ILE A 486 30.02 -3.51 11.63
CA ILE A 486 31.12 -2.88 10.93
C ILE A 486 32.42 -3.62 11.29
N LEU A 487 33.21 -3.97 10.29
CA LEU A 487 34.38 -4.84 10.40
C LEU A 487 35.63 -4.17 9.80
N PRO A 488 36.82 -4.28 10.43
CA PRO A 488 38.07 -3.80 9.87
C PRO A 488 38.59 -4.77 8.80
N ARG A 489 38.75 -4.27 7.55
CA ARG A 489 39.20 -5.09 6.42
C ARG A 489 40.50 -5.84 6.70
N GLU A 490 41.46 -5.15 7.26
CA GLU A 490 42.81 -5.69 7.53
C GLU A 490 42.86 -6.86 8.51
N ASP A 491 41.89 -6.97 9.43
CA ASP A 491 41.81 -8.10 10.38
C ASP A 491 41.00 -9.24 9.77
N ILE A 492 39.93 -8.92 9.02
CA ILE A 492 39.14 -9.93 8.30
C ILE A 492 39.98 -10.70 7.29
N GLU A 493 40.86 -10.02 6.54
CA GLU A 493 41.79 -10.64 5.58
C GLU A 493 42.80 -11.59 6.28
N LYS A 494 43.01 -11.44 7.59
CA LYS A 494 43.81 -12.33 8.42
C LYS A 494 42.98 -13.40 9.16
N GLY A 495 41.67 -13.48 8.87
CA GLY A 495 40.76 -14.41 9.55
C GLY A 495 40.42 -14.02 11.01
N LYS A 496 40.58 -12.74 11.36
CA LYS A 496 40.25 -12.20 12.69
C LYS A 496 38.95 -11.39 12.60
N PHE A 497 37.96 -11.78 13.39
CA PHE A 497 36.65 -11.10 13.46
C PHE A 497 36.65 -10.04 14.57
N THR A 498 37.52 -9.04 14.41
CA THR A 498 37.63 -7.89 15.34
C THR A 498 36.36 -7.09 15.35
N GLY A 499 35.75 -6.85 16.51
CA GLY A 499 34.54 -6.09 16.70
C GLY A 499 34.78 -4.64 17.12
N CYS A 500 33.69 -3.97 17.47
CA CYS A 500 33.67 -2.63 18.05
C CYS A 500 32.58 -2.48 19.14
N GLY A 501 32.09 -3.62 19.66
CA GLY A 501 31.10 -3.69 20.73
C GLY A 501 31.70 -3.47 22.12
N PRO A 502 30.87 -3.59 23.18
CA PRO A 502 31.30 -3.33 24.57
C PRO A 502 32.31 -4.34 25.14
N TYR A 503 32.40 -5.52 24.51
CA TYR A 503 33.34 -6.56 24.95
C TYR A 503 34.23 -7.09 23.81
N ILE A 504 35.45 -7.47 24.16
CA ILE A 504 36.45 -8.11 23.31
C ILE A 504 36.46 -9.61 23.64
N ILE A 505 36.52 -10.48 22.65
CA ILE A 505 36.81 -11.91 22.86
C ILE A 505 38.27 -12.04 23.26
N GLU A 506 38.52 -12.39 24.54
CA GLU A 506 39.86 -12.64 25.07
C GLU A 506 40.36 -14.03 24.68
N SER A 507 39.52 -15.06 24.88
CA SER A 507 39.78 -16.42 24.45
C SER A 507 38.51 -17.20 24.16
N ILE A 508 38.64 -18.21 23.28
CA ILE A 508 37.62 -19.21 23.00
C ILE A 508 38.24 -20.57 23.30
N GLU A 509 37.60 -21.29 24.18
CA GLU A 509 37.94 -22.66 24.55
C GLU A 509 36.81 -23.61 24.10
N ASN A 510 37.00 -24.92 24.23
CA ASN A 510 35.98 -25.88 23.77
C ASN A 510 34.66 -25.77 24.55
N ASP A 511 34.71 -25.34 25.82
CA ASP A 511 33.60 -25.32 26.76
C ASP A 511 33.18 -23.90 27.19
N LYS A 512 33.92 -22.85 26.78
CA LYS A 512 33.64 -21.47 27.19
C LYS A 512 34.22 -20.40 26.24
N CYS A 513 33.64 -19.20 26.29
CA CYS A 513 34.20 -17.98 25.73
C CYS A 513 34.45 -16.97 26.87
N ILE A 514 35.60 -16.33 26.89
CA ILE A 514 35.94 -15.27 27.83
C ILE A 514 35.89 -13.92 27.11
N LEU A 515 35.08 -13.03 27.65
CA LEU A 515 34.89 -11.69 27.16
C LEU A 515 35.47 -10.68 28.13
N THR A 516 36.24 -9.71 27.63
CA THR A 516 36.82 -8.61 28.44
C THR A 516 36.27 -7.28 28.00
N SER A 517 35.93 -6.38 28.93
CA SER A 517 35.33 -5.09 28.64
C SER A 517 36.22 -4.21 27.77
N PHE A 518 35.67 -3.59 26.72
CA PHE A 518 36.34 -2.64 25.84
C PHE A 518 36.26 -1.24 26.43
N LYS A 519 37.40 -0.70 26.91
CA LYS A 519 37.46 0.60 27.61
C LYS A 519 37.11 1.78 26.70
N ASP A 520 37.44 1.72 25.40
CA ASP A 520 37.20 2.75 24.41
C ASP A 520 35.84 2.59 23.68
N TYR A 521 34.93 1.78 24.26
CA TYR A 521 33.60 1.59 23.66
C TYR A 521 32.84 2.91 23.55
N PHE A 522 32.30 3.22 22.39
CA PHE A 522 31.60 4.49 22.12
C PHE A 522 30.32 4.70 22.94
N GLY A 523 29.68 3.64 23.44
CA GLY A 523 28.51 3.67 24.31
C GLY A 523 28.84 3.84 25.80
N GLY A 524 30.10 3.98 26.15
CA GLY A 524 30.61 4.03 27.52
C GLY A 524 31.08 2.68 28.02
N MET A 525 31.97 2.67 29.03
CA MET A 525 32.61 1.46 29.58
C MET A 525 31.53 0.55 30.21
N ALA A 526 31.64 -0.77 29.98
CA ALA A 526 30.80 -1.76 30.64
C ALA A 526 31.12 -1.84 32.15
N TYR A 527 30.10 -2.14 32.98
CA TYR A 527 30.26 -2.20 34.43
C TYR A 527 31.06 -3.38 34.90
N VAL A 528 31.05 -4.49 34.13
CA VAL A 528 31.75 -5.74 34.49
C VAL A 528 32.98 -5.88 33.61
N ASP A 529 34.16 -6.24 34.26
CA ASP A 529 35.43 -6.39 33.53
C ASP A 529 35.42 -7.62 32.63
N LYS A 530 34.94 -8.74 33.13
CA LYS A 530 34.98 -10.03 32.43
C LYS A 530 33.67 -10.77 32.53
N ILE A 531 33.28 -11.37 31.41
CA ILE A 531 32.16 -12.32 31.34
C ILE A 531 32.69 -13.65 30.87
N ILE A 532 32.45 -14.71 31.65
CA ILE A 532 32.68 -16.09 31.23
C ILE A 532 31.35 -16.66 30.76
N VAL A 533 31.28 -17.00 29.49
CA VAL A 533 30.13 -17.64 28.87
C VAL A 533 30.48 -19.11 28.65
N GLU A 534 29.93 -19.99 29.50
CA GLU A 534 30.14 -21.44 29.38
C GLU A 534 29.11 -22.04 28.40
N PHE A 535 29.55 -23.09 27.67
CA PHE A 535 28.70 -23.79 26.71
C PHE A 535 28.14 -25.05 27.34
N GLU A 536 27.12 -25.63 27.15
CA GLU A 536 26.43 -26.75 27.79
C GLU A 536 25.51 -26.38 28.96
N GLY A 537 24.40 -25.71 28.61
CA GLY A 537 23.43 -25.28 29.61
C GLY A 537 22.36 -26.31 29.99
N ARG A 538 22.53 -27.62 29.75
CA ARG A 538 21.48 -28.61 30.06
C ARG A 538 21.13 -28.67 31.57
N GLN A 539 22.05 -28.26 32.46
CA GLN A 539 21.87 -28.17 33.90
C GLN A 539 22.01 -26.74 34.41
N ALA A 540 21.61 -25.75 33.59
CA ALA A 540 21.80 -24.34 33.91
C ALA A 540 21.10 -23.94 35.23
N ALA A 541 19.89 -24.42 35.48
CA ALA A 541 19.14 -24.15 36.70
C ALA A 541 19.84 -24.76 37.93
N ASP A 542 20.27 -26.03 37.85
CA ASP A 542 21.03 -26.70 38.92
C ASP A 542 22.33 -25.97 39.25
N ARG A 543 23.10 -25.58 38.22
CA ARG A 543 24.36 -24.85 38.40
C ARG A 543 24.14 -23.45 38.97
N PHE A 544 23.05 -22.79 38.58
CA PHE A 544 22.67 -21.51 39.16
C PHE A 544 22.27 -21.64 40.64
N ILE A 545 21.46 -22.63 40.99
CA ILE A 545 21.05 -22.91 42.36
C ILE A 545 22.30 -23.23 43.22
N ASN A 546 23.26 -23.99 42.66
CA ASN A 546 24.54 -24.34 43.34
C ASN A 546 25.59 -23.21 43.28
N LYS A 547 25.21 -22.00 42.90
CA LYS A 547 26.08 -20.83 42.87
C LYS A 547 27.28 -20.94 41.94
N GLN A 548 27.22 -21.68 40.86
CA GLN A 548 28.27 -21.83 39.84
C GLN A 548 28.19 -20.79 38.70
N CYS A 549 27.07 -20.10 38.54
CA CYS A 549 26.90 -18.97 37.66
C CYS A 549 26.05 -17.85 38.27
N ASP A 550 26.03 -16.69 37.66
CA ASP A 550 25.49 -15.45 38.23
C ASP A 550 24.12 -15.11 37.69
N PHE A 551 23.86 -15.47 36.45
CA PHE A 551 22.53 -15.40 35.85
C PHE A 551 22.35 -16.48 34.79
N ILE A 552 21.11 -16.84 34.52
CA ILE A 552 20.70 -17.80 33.47
C ILE A 552 19.44 -17.35 32.76
N THR A 553 19.24 -17.86 31.54
CA THR A 553 17.99 -17.79 30.81
C THR A 553 17.37 -19.17 30.70
N VAL A 554 16.06 -19.29 30.94
CA VAL A 554 15.31 -20.54 30.97
C VAL A 554 14.07 -20.44 30.08
N ASP A 555 13.86 -21.44 29.22
CA ASP A 555 12.76 -21.54 28.28
C ASP A 555 11.93 -22.84 28.35
N ASN A 556 12.20 -23.65 29.40
CA ASN A 556 11.58 -24.97 29.55
C ASN A 556 11.05 -25.21 30.96
N LYS A 557 10.09 -26.13 31.08
CA LYS A 557 9.38 -26.44 32.31
C LYS A 557 10.29 -27.03 33.37
N GLU A 558 11.20 -27.94 33.00
CA GLU A 558 12.04 -28.67 33.97
C GLU A 558 12.88 -27.70 34.77
N GLN A 559 13.60 -26.80 34.10
CA GLN A 559 14.43 -25.78 34.76
C GLN A 559 13.61 -24.77 35.54
N MET A 560 12.38 -24.41 35.06
CA MET A 560 11.46 -23.56 35.82
C MET A 560 11.00 -24.21 37.12
N ASP A 561 10.67 -25.51 37.08
CA ASP A 561 10.28 -26.26 38.27
C ASP A 561 11.41 -26.32 39.29
N GLU A 562 12.66 -26.46 38.83
CA GLU A 562 13.88 -26.43 39.68
C GLU A 562 14.07 -25.07 40.37
N LEU A 563 13.98 -23.95 39.61
CA LEU A 563 14.08 -22.60 40.17
C LEU A 563 12.94 -22.31 41.18
N SER A 564 11.73 -22.77 40.86
CA SER A 564 10.57 -22.60 41.74
C SER A 564 10.73 -23.36 43.05
N LYS A 565 11.23 -24.63 43.02
CA LYS A 565 11.53 -25.44 44.20
C LYS A 565 12.61 -24.79 45.07
N ALA A 566 13.62 -24.17 44.44
CA ALA A 566 14.69 -23.46 45.12
C ALA A 566 14.27 -22.07 45.66
N LYS A 567 13.02 -21.63 45.42
CA LYS A 567 12.47 -20.33 45.87
C LYS A 567 13.30 -19.13 45.42
N ILE A 568 13.79 -19.16 44.19
CA ILE A 568 14.51 -18.03 43.58
C ILE A 568 13.52 -16.88 43.40
N SER A 569 13.84 -15.70 43.93
CA SER A 569 12.96 -14.53 43.94
C SER A 569 13.26 -13.53 42.82
N ASN A 570 14.53 -13.47 42.36
CA ASN A 570 14.93 -12.53 41.31
C ASN A 570 14.76 -13.17 39.94
N ILE A 571 13.49 -13.22 39.48
CA ILE A 571 13.08 -13.84 38.21
C ILE A 571 12.27 -12.79 37.39
N GLU A 572 12.67 -12.57 36.15
CA GLU A 572 11.99 -11.74 35.19
C GLU A 572 11.43 -12.60 34.04
N TYR A 573 10.15 -12.43 33.71
CA TYR A 573 9.48 -13.06 32.56
C TYR A 573 9.47 -12.10 31.38
N LYS A 574 9.89 -12.57 30.21
CA LYS A 574 9.89 -11.77 28.99
C LYS A 574 9.25 -12.52 27.82
N SER A 575 8.26 -11.90 27.21
CA SER A 575 7.76 -12.36 25.89
C SER A 575 8.83 -12.12 24.84
N ILE A 576 9.03 -13.09 23.95
CA ILE A 576 9.93 -12.94 22.82
C ILE A 576 9.14 -12.87 21.51
N MET A 577 9.69 -12.19 20.53
CA MET A 577 9.08 -12.05 19.20
C MET A 577 9.20 -13.36 18.40
N ALA A 578 8.46 -14.37 18.86
CA ALA A 578 8.45 -15.71 18.28
C ALA A 578 7.04 -16.30 18.25
N THR A 579 6.81 -17.23 17.34
CA THR A 579 5.57 -17.99 17.23
C THR A 579 5.87 -19.45 16.97
N TYR A 580 5.30 -20.35 17.81
CA TYR A 580 5.26 -21.78 17.56
C TYR A 580 3.97 -22.14 16.83
N TYR A 581 4.09 -22.95 15.82
CA TYR A 581 2.98 -23.36 14.99
C TYR A 581 3.10 -24.81 14.51
N ALA A 582 1.96 -25.43 14.21
CA ALA A 582 1.96 -26.66 13.42
C ALA A 582 1.48 -26.31 12.01
N GLY A 583 2.39 -26.38 11.05
CA GLY A 583 2.16 -26.01 9.66
C GLY A 583 1.53 -27.15 8.87
N PHE A 584 0.46 -26.86 8.14
CA PHE A 584 -0.08 -27.79 7.15
C PHE A 584 0.78 -27.75 5.87
N ASN A 585 1.14 -28.91 5.34
CA ASN A 585 1.77 -28.99 4.02
C ASN A 585 0.69 -28.82 2.92
N LEU A 586 0.39 -27.59 2.54
CA LEU A 586 -0.69 -27.28 1.58
C LEU A 586 -0.41 -27.82 0.16
N ARG A 587 0.79 -28.37 -0.10
CA ARG A 587 1.11 -29.12 -1.32
C ARG A 587 0.61 -30.56 -1.26
N SER A 588 0.26 -31.07 -0.05
CA SER A 588 -0.29 -32.41 0.12
C SER A 588 -1.63 -32.57 -0.61
N LYS A 589 -1.90 -33.81 -1.05
CA LYS A 589 -3.18 -34.17 -1.66
C LYS A 589 -4.22 -34.59 -0.62
N SER A 590 -3.84 -34.71 0.64
CA SER A 590 -4.72 -35.11 1.75
C SER A 590 -5.92 -34.19 1.88
N ILE A 591 -7.09 -34.79 2.06
CA ILE A 591 -8.33 -34.02 2.29
C ILE A 591 -8.25 -33.22 3.59
N PHE A 592 -7.54 -33.73 4.59
CA PHE A 592 -7.31 -33.06 5.87
C PHE A 592 -6.61 -31.70 5.70
N VAL A 593 -5.80 -31.57 4.66
CA VAL A 593 -5.04 -30.35 4.37
C VAL A 593 -5.78 -29.47 3.36
N ARG A 594 -6.42 -30.05 2.34
CA ARG A 594 -7.06 -29.29 1.27
C ARG A 594 -8.36 -28.60 1.69
N ASP A 595 -9.11 -29.22 2.60
CA ASP A 595 -10.37 -28.65 3.07
C ASP A 595 -10.12 -27.64 4.20
N ASN A 596 -10.48 -26.38 3.98
CA ASN A 596 -10.28 -25.30 4.94
C ASN A 596 -11.08 -25.50 6.23
N GLU A 597 -12.31 -26.03 6.14
CA GLU A 597 -13.15 -26.27 7.33
C GLU A 597 -12.51 -27.35 8.24
N ILE A 598 -11.82 -28.34 7.65
CA ILE A 598 -11.09 -29.36 8.42
C ILE A 598 -9.86 -28.72 9.10
N ARG A 599 -9.13 -27.83 8.44
CA ARG A 599 -7.99 -27.12 9.08
C ARG A 599 -8.47 -26.23 10.23
N HIS A 600 -9.63 -25.59 10.11
CA HIS A 600 -10.28 -24.88 11.21
C HIS A 600 -10.72 -25.83 12.33
N ALA A 601 -11.30 -26.99 12.00
CA ALA A 601 -11.65 -27.99 13.00
C ALA A 601 -10.41 -28.47 13.79
N PHE A 602 -9.25 -28.58 13.14
CA PHE A 602 -7.99 -28.92 13.83
C PHE A 602 -7.53 -27.79 14.78
N ASN A 603 -7.67 -26.54 14.39
CA ASN A 603 -7.41 -25.41 15.30
C ASN A 603 -8.30 -25.43 16.55
N LEU A 604 -9.59 -25.76 16.38
CA LEU A 604 -10.55 -25.89 17.48
C LEU A 604 -10.29 -27.14 18.37
N ALA A 605 -9.70 -28.18 17.79
CA ALA A 605 -9.45 -29.42 18.50
C ALA A 605 -8.26 -29.39 19.46
N ILE A 606 -7.27 -28.52 19.19
CA ILE A 606 -6.02 -28.49 19.93
C ILE A 606 -6.13 -27.62 21.18
N ASN A 607 -5.90 -28.21 22.36
CA ASN A 607 -5.87 -27.51 23.64
C ASN A 607 -4.52 -26.80 23.85
N LYS A 608 -4.41 -25.58 23.29
CA LYS A 608 -3.20 -24.73 23.35
C LYS A 608 -2.82 -24.41 24.80
N LYS A 609 -3.81 -24.10 25.64
CA LYS A 609 -3.59 -23.78 27.05
C LYS A 609 -2.94 -24.96 27.78
N LYS A 610 -3.44 -26.19 27.55
CA LYS A 610 -2.88 -27.40 28.15
C LYS A 610 -1.43 -27.66 27.70
N ILE A 611 -1.11 -27.38 26.43
CA ILE A 611 0.27 -27.45 25.94
C ILE A 611 1.15 -26.46 26.71
N ILE A 612 0.70 -25.20 26.87
CA ILE A 612 1.45 -24.17 27.61
C ILE A 612 1.67 -24.59 29.07
N ASP A 613 0.62 -25.07 29.75
CA ASP A 613 0.68 -25.38 31.18
C ASP A 613 1.51 -26.66 31.44
N GLU A 614 1.29 -27.73 30.66
CA GLU A 614 1.89 -29.06 30.95
C GLU A 614 3.23 -29.31 30.27
N VAL A 615 3.47 -28.68 29.07
CA VAL A 615 4.73 -28.88 28.35
C VAL A 615 5.69 -27.73 28.63
N LEU A 616 5.20 -26.49 28.69
CA LEU A 616 6.05 -25.31 28.81
C LEU A 616 6.12 -24.73 30.24
N GLY A 617 5.35 -25.30 31.20
CA GLY A 617 5.36 -24.76 32.57
C GLY A 617 4.78 -23.36 32.71
N GLY A 618 3.85 -22.99 31.86
CA GLY A 618 3.24 -21.67 31.83
C GLY A 618 4.01 -20.62 31.00
N LEU A 619 5.11 -20.99 30.35
CA LEU A 619 6.00 -20.08 29.61
C LEU A 619 5.46 -19.84 28.18
N GLY A 620 4.35 -19.11 28.07
CA GLY A 620 3.78 -18.74 26.79
C GLY A 620 2.39 -18.12 26.87
N LYS A 621 1.95 -17.58 25.75
CA LYS A 621 0.57 -17.09 25.53
C LYS A 621 -0.03 -17.82 24.33
N GLU A 622 -1.32 -18.13 24.37
CA GLU A 622 -2.00 -18.75 23.24
C GLU A 622 -1.92 -17.86 22.00
N ALA A 623 -1.54 -18.44 20.86
CA ALA A 623 -1.44 -17.70 19.60
C ALA A 623 -2.81 -17.63 18.91
N ARG A 624 -3.26 -16.43 18.57
CA ARG A 624 -4.45 -16.17 17.75
C ARG A 624 -4.12 -15.99 16.27
N GLY A 625 -2.87 -15.73 15.95
CA GLY A 625 -2.38 -15.52 14.58
C GLY A 625 -0.86 -15.70 14.49
N PRO A 626 -0.28 -15.46 13.33
CA PRO A 626 1.14 -15.70 13.08
C PRO A 626 2.06 -14.69 13.79
N ILE A 627 1.64 -13.44 14.02
CA ILE A 627 2.48 -12.37 14.55
C ILE A 627 2.30 -12.26 16.06
N PRO A 628 3.41 -12.19 16.84
CA PRO A 628 3.35 -12.00 18.29
C PRO A 628 2.66 -10.68 18.69
N PRO A 629 1.88 -10.66 19.81
CA PRO A 629 1.14 -9.48 20.25
C PRO A 629 2.05 -8.30 20.64
N ASP A 630 3.30 -8.56 20.98
CA ASP A 630 4.29 -7.51 21.27
C ASP A 630 4.74 -6.75 20.00
N MET A 631 4.50 -7.30 18.80
CA MET A 631 4.76 -6.65 17.52
C MET A 631 3.51 -5.93 16.99
N ILE A 632 2.36 -6.62 17.01
CA ILE A 632 1.05 -6.06 16.68
C ILE A 632 0.04 -6.65 17.66
N ASP A 633 -0.64 -5.77 18.42
CA ASP A 633 -1.76 -6.24 19.25
C ASP A 633 -2.74 -7.04 18.39
N ASN A 634 -3.01 -8.28 18.80
CA ASN A 634 -3.84 -9.23 18.07
C ASN A 634 -5.25 -9.41 18.67
N GLY A 635 -5.67 -8.52 19.56
CA GLY A 635 -7.00 -8.54 20.16
C GLY A 635 -8.16 -8.37 19.16
N TYR A 636 -7.86 -7.89 17.95
CA TYR A 636 -8.82 -7.78 16.84
C TYR A 636 -9.04 -9.09 16.07
N LEU A 637 -8.18 -10.11 16.27
CA LEU A 637 -8.35 -11.42 15.66
C LEU A 637 -9.39 -12.24 16.43
N GLU A 638 -10.18 -12.99 15.69
CA GLU A 638 -11.15 -13.92 16.27
C GLU A 638 -10.40 -14.98 17.10
N ASP A 639 -10.87 -15.19 18.33
CA ASP A 639 -10.38 -16.27 19.16
C ASP A 639 -11.06 -17.58 18.74
N LEU A 640 -10.30 -18.43 18.08
CA LEU A 640 -10.83 -19.71 17.63
C LEU A 640 -11.20 -20.65 18.81
N GLY A 641 -10.66 -20.40 20.01
CA GLY A 641 -10.95 -21.15 21.23
C GLY A 641 -10.59 -22.64 21.14
N TYR A 642 -10.92 -23.37 22.21
CA TYR A 642 -10.82 -24.83 22.25
C TYR A 642 -12.22 -25.44 22.33
N ASP A 643 -12.68 -26.03 21.23
CA ASP A 643 -13.97 -26.71 21.13
C ASP A 643 -13.85 -28.03 20.33
N PRO A 644 -13.40 -29.12 20.99
CA PRO A 644 -13.27 -30.42 20.35
C PRO A 644 -14.64 -31.04 19.95
N THR A 645 -15.72 -30.55 20.55
CA THR A 645 -17.10 -31.05 20.20
C THR A 645 -17.51 -30.47 18.84
N LEU A 646 -17.29 -29.17 18.63
CA LEU A 646 -17.52 -28.51 17.34
C LEU A 646 -16.58 -29.08 16.27
N ALA A 647 -15.30 -29.27 16.60
CA ALA A 647 -14.34 -29.90 15.71
C ALA A 647 -14.78 -31.27 15.21
N ARG A 648 -15.21 -32.11 16.12
CA ARG A 648 -15.73 -33.46 15.79
C ARG A 648 -17.00 -33.35 14.91
N LYS A 649 -17.89 -32.41 15.18
CA LYS A 649 -19.12 -32.19 14.39
C LYS A 649 -18.77 -31.77 12.94
N ILE A 650 -17.77 -30.94 12.74
CA ILE A 650 -17.28 -30.54 11.41
C ILE A 650 -16.73 -31.78 10.68
N LEU A 651 -15.87 -32.57 11.32
CA LEU A 651 -15.25 -33.76 10.73
C LEU A 651 -16.30 -34.80 10.38
N ASN A 652 -17.31 -35.03 11.24
CA ASN A 652 -18.38 -35.99 10.97
C ASN A 652 -19.23 -35.61 9.74
N LYS A 653 -19.42 -34.30 9.49
CA LYS A 653 -20.09 -33.85 8.25
C LYS A 653 -19.24 -34.13 6.99
N LYS A 654 -17.93 -34.24 7.13
CA LYS A 654 -16.98 -34.51 6.05
C LYS A 654 -16.53 -35.99 5.99
N HIS A 655 -17.19 -36.91 6.80
CA HIS A 655 -16.75 -38.29 6.94
C HIS A 655 -16.66 -39.04 5.61
N GLU A 656 -17.59 -38.80 4.67
CA GLU A 656 -17.56 -39.43 3.35
C GLU A 656 -16.33 -38.98 2.51
N LEU A 657 -15.84 -37.75 2.71
CA LEU A 657 -14.67 -37.20 2.04
C LEU A 657 -13.36 -37.70 2.66
N VAL A 658 -13.35 -37.82 4.00
CA VAL A 658 -12.17 -38.28 4.77
C VAL A 658 -11.96 -39.78 4.58
N GLY A 659 -13.03 -40.58 4.58
CA GLY A 659 -12.98 -42.04 4.43
C GLY A 659 -12.03 -42.68 5.46
N ASN A 660 -11.10 -43.51 4.96
CA ASN A 660 -10.05 -44.19 5.76
C ASN A 660 -8.70 -43.54 5.67
N GLU A 661 -8.63 -42.28 5.22
CA GLU A 661 -7.36 -41.57 5.10
C GLU A 661 -6.72 -41.32 6.48
N LYS A 662 -5.40 -41.52 6.57
CA LYS A 662 -4.64 -41.31 7.80
C LYS A 662 -3.79 -40.04 7.68
N PHE A 663 -3.79 -39.26 8.73
CA PHE A 663 -3.08 -37.96 8.78
C PHE A 663 -1.60 -38.16 9.14
N LYS A 664 -0.69 -37.69 8.28
CA LYS A 664 0.75 -37.91 8.43
C LYS A 664 1.39 -36.74 9.14
N VAL A 665 2.07 -37.01 10.25
CA VAL A 665 2.72 -36.00 11.10
C VAL A 665 4.23 -36.23 11.14
N LEU A 666 5.00 -35.17 10.86
CA LEU A 666 6.47 -35.21 10.95
C LEU A 666 6.94 -35.14 12.40
N VAL A 667 7.80 -36.06 12.81
CA VAL A 667 8.33 -36.17 14.18
C VAL A 667 9.84 -36.14 14.15
N ARG A 668 10.46 -35.44 15.11
CA ARG A 668 11.91 -35.39 15.26
C ARG A 668 12.44 -36.67 15.87
N ASP A 669 13.56 -37.21 15.32
CA ASP A 669 14.27 -38.32 15.89
C ASP A 669 15.16 -37.84 17.06
N GLU A 670 14.51 -37.51 18.16
CA GLU A 670 15.11 -37.06 19.42
C GLU A 670 14.30 -37.67 20.58
N SER A 671 14.68 -37.32 21.84
CA SER A 671 13.96 -37.79 23.03
C SER A 671 12.47 -37.49 22.94
N SER A 672 11.63 -38.44 23.40
CA SER A 672 10.20 -38.24 23.59
C SER A 672 9.89 -37.07 24.52
N GLU A 673 10.82 -36.74 25.44
CA GLU A 673 10.67 -35.66 26.42
C GLU A 673 11.05 -34.28 25.85
N SER A 674 11.59 -34.22 24.63
CA SER A 674 11.86 -32.92 24.01
C SER A 674 10.59 -32.09 23.87
N THR A 675 10.70 -30.78 24.00
CA THR A 675 9.57 -29.85 23.89
C THR A 675 8.80 -30.08 22.60
N TYR A 676 9.49 -30.25 21.46
CA TYR A 676 8.83 -30.49 20.17
C TYR A 676 8.05 -31.80 20.13
N ASN A 677 8.64 -32.91 20.60
CA ASN A 677 7.97 -34.21 20.58
C ASN A 677 6.83 -34.26 21.58
N ARG A 678 6.94 -33.62 22.73
CA ARG A 678 5.84 -33.49 23.70
C ARG A 678 4.67 -32.68 23.09
N ILE A 679 4.92 -31.52 22.46
CA ILE A 679 3.89 -30.76 21.75
C ILE A 679 3.24 -31.64 20.66
N THR A 680 4.04 -32.35 19.87
CA THR A 680 3.55 -33.26 18.83
C THR A 680 2.62 -34.32 19.41
N GLN A 681 2.98 -34.91 20.54
CA GLN A 681 2.16 -35.93 21.20
C GLN A 681 0.83 -35.37 21.71
N PHE A 682 0.82 -34.15 22.25
CA PHE A 682 -0.45 -33.47 22.62
C PHE A 682 -1.34 -33.27 21.41
N ILE A 683 -0.80 -32.76 20.32
CA ILE A 683 -1.55 -32.56 19.07
C ILE A 683 -2.15 -33.88 18.56
N ILE A 684 -1.35 -34.96 18.54
CA ILE A 684 -1.81 -36.28 18.10
C ILE A 684 -2.93 -36.81 19.00
N ASN A 685 -2.81 -36.64 20.32
CA ASN A 685 -3.82 -37.09 21.27
C ASN A 685 -5.14 -36.31 21.09
N ASP A 686 -5.06 -35.02 20.90
CA ASP A 686 -6.21 -34.14 20.67
C ASP A 686 -6.91 -34.49 19.33
N LEU A 687 -6.13 -34.68 18.24
CA LEU A 687 -6.66 -35.11 16.94
C LEU A 687 -7.32 -36.51 17.03
N LYS A 688 -6.70 -37.44 17.75
CA LYS A 688 -7.28 -38.77 17.99
C LYS A 688 -8.61 -38.67 18.75
N SER A 689 -8.72 -37.73 19.71
CA SER A 689 -9.96 -37.54 20.48
C SER A 689 -11.13 -37.10 19.60
N ILE A 690 -10.91 -36.48 18.45
CA ILE A 690 -11.94 -36.09 17.48
C ILE A 690 -12.11 -37.10 16.33
N GLY A 691 -11.38 -38.26 16.36
CA GLY A 691 -11.52 -39.35 15.41
C GLY A 691 -10.49 -39.36 14.26
N VAL A 692 -9.44 -38.60 14.34
CA VAL A 692 -8.36 -38.58 13.31
C VAL A 692 -7.25 -39.56 13.69
N GLU A 693 -6.97 -40.53 12.80
CA GLU A 693 -5.83 -41.44 12.95
C GLU A 693 -4.57 -40.81 12.34
N CYS A 694 -3.49 -40.74 13.17
CA CYS A 694 -2.21 -40.17 12.75
C CYS A 694 -1.18 -41.25 12.43
N ILE A 695 -0.38 -41.04 11.38
CA ILE A 695 0.86 -41.80 11.07
C ILE A 695 2.03 -40.90 11.33
N LEU A 696 3.05 -41.40 12.01
CA LEU A 696 4.23 -40.67 12.43
C LEU A 696 5.39 -40.96 11.47
N GLU A 697 5.91 -39.94 10.83
CA GLU A 697 7.12 -39.98 10.02
C GLU A 697 8.29 -39.40 10.81
N LYS A 698 9.19 -40.29 11.25
CA LYS A 698 10.31 -39.91 12.10
C LYS A 698 11.54 -39.61 11.27
N VAL A 699 12.16 -38.44 11.48
CA VAL A 699 13.34 -38.00 10.72
C VAL A 699 14.39 -37.36 11.66
N SER A 700 15.66 -37.47 11.30
CA SER A 700 16.75 -36.82 12.02
C SER A 700 16.65 -35.29 11.97
N LEU A 701 17.23 -34.62 12.97
CA LEU A 701 17.13 -33.18 13.16
C LEU A 701 17.63 -32.39 11.94
N ASP A 702 18.72 -32.86 11.33
CA ASP A 702 19.30 -32.23 10.12
C ASP A 702 18.38 -32.28 8.88
N LYS A 703 17.43 -33.23 8.86
CA LYS A 703 16.47 -33.42 7.74
C LYS A 703 15.06 -32.93 8.06
N TYR A 704 14.81 -32.49 9.28
CA TYR A 704 13.45 -32.25 9.76
C TYR A 704 12.65 -31.25 8.92
N LEU A 705 13.22 -30.10 8.57
CA LEU A 705 12.57 -29.07 7.74
C LEU A 705 13.03 -29.07 6.27
N MET A 706 13.70 -30.16 5.81
CA MET A 706 14.04 -30.28 4.41
C MET A 706 12.80 -30.59 3.56
N ALA A 707 12.78 -30.06 2.35
CA ALA A 707 11.64 -30.25 1.42
C ALA A 707 11.25 -31.72 1.22
N ASP A 708 12.24 -32.62 1.14
CA ASP A 708 12.01 -34.07 0.98
C ASP A 708 11.29 -34.70 2.18
N SER A 709 11.45 -34.17 3.37
CA SER A 709 10.76 -34.64 4.58
C SER A 709 9.35 -34.05 4.67
N ILE A 710 9.21 -32.74 4.44
CA ILE A 710 7.90 -32.05 4.47
C ILE A 710 6.98 -32.58 3.40
N ASN A 711 7.45 -32.87 2.20
CA ASN A 711 6.62 -33.38 1.10
C ASN A 711 6.01 -34.78 1.34
N LYS A 712 6.48 -35.49 2.38
CA LYS A 712 5.94 -36.82 2.74
C LYS A 712 4.81 -36.78 3.77
N VAL A 713 4.60 -35.62 4.40
CA VAL A 713 3.68 -35.47 5.54
C VAL A 713 2.61 -34.40 5.27
N ASP A 714 1.61 -34.38 6.14
CA ASP A 714 0.50 -33.43 6.10
C ASP A 714 0.70 -32.30 7.13
N LEU A 715 1.39 -32.57 8.24
CA LEU A 715 1.64 -31.62 9.33
C LEU A 715 3.08 -31.75 9.82
N PHE A 716 3.66 -30.60 10.17
CA PHE A 716 4.96 -30.52 10.85
C PHE A 716 4.91 -29.40 11.91
N ILE A 717 5.71 -29.47 12.95
CA ILE A 717 5.80 -28.44 13.97
C ILE A 717 7.05 -27.59 13.73
N SER A 718 6.91 -26.28 13.78
CA SER A 718 8.02 -25.35 13.66
C SER A 718 7.83 -24.13 14.56
N ARG A 719 8.86 -23.32 14.62
CA ARG A 719 8.83 -22.00 15.25
C ARG A 719 9.52 -20.99 14.34
N TRP A 720 9.13 -19.76 14.49
CA TRP A 720 9.83 -18.62 13.91
C TRP A 720 10.15 -17.62 15.01
N ILE A 721 11.38 -17.14 15.04
CA ILE A 721 11.84 -16.04 15.91
C ILE A 721 12.20 -14.90 14.99
N SER A 722 11.75 -13.68 15.30
CA SER A 722 12.11 -12.51 14.52
C SER A 722 13.60 -12.21 14.63
N ASP A 723 14.27 -12.05 13.49
CA ASP A 723 15.68 -11.66 13.44
C ASP A 723 15.84 -10.14 13.63
N THR A 724 14.89 -9.36 13.16
CA THR A 724 15.01 -7.90 13.11
C THR A 724 13.97 -7.13 13.93
N GLY A 725 12.96 -7.81 14.47
CA GLY A 725 11.81 -7.16 15.13
C GLY A 725 10.80 -6.52 14.16
N ASP A 726 11.01 -6.59 12.86
CA ASP A 726 10.04 -6.13 11.86
C ASP A 726 9.01 -7.21 11.54
N VAL A 727 7.76 -6.79 11.33
CA VAL A 727 6.64 -7.69 10.98
C VAL A 727 6.89 -8.41 9.64
N ASP A 728 7.56 -7.77 8.69
CA ASP A 728 7.94 -8.41 7.43
C ASP A 728 8.84 -9.63 7.63
N ASN A 729 9.62 -9.68 8.72
CA ASN A 729 10.46 -10.83 9.06
C ASN A 729 9.65 -12.07 9.49
N PHE A 730 8.35 -11.90 9.81
CA PHE A 730 7.41 -13.01 9.98
C PHE A 730 6.71 -13.35 8.66
N LEU A 731 6.26 -12.35 7.92
CA LEU A 731 5.35 -12.55 6.81
C LEU A 731 6.07 -12.98 5.53
N GLN A 732 7.14 -12.30 5.16
CA GLN A 732 7.86 -12.60 3.92
C GLN A 732 8.47 -14.02 3.91
N PRO A 733 9.20 -14.46 4.96
CA PRO A 733 9.77 -15.80 4.96
C PRO A 733 8.75 -16.92 4.99
N LEU A 734 7.58 -16.70 5.62
CA LEU A 734 6.66 -17.77 6.00
C LEU A 734 5.41 -17.86 5.11
N PHE A 735 5.04 -16.77 4.43
CA PHE A 735 3.80 -16.68 3.65
C PHE A 735 4.01 -16.17 2.21
N ASN A 736 5.25 -15.89 1.81
CA ASN A 736 5.56 -15.58 0.41
C ASN A 736 6.01 -16.85 -0.30
N PRO A 737 5.26 -17.33 -1.31
CA PRO A 737 5.56 -18.59 -1.99
C PRO A 737 6.91 -18.62 -2.73
N ALA A 738 7.55 -17.46 -2.94
CA ALA A 738 8.89 -17.36 -3.53
C ALA A 738 10.02 -17.68 -2.54
N ASN A 739 9.75 -17.71 -1.22
CA ASN A 739 10.76 -17.96 -0.19
C ASN A 739 10.92 -19.44 0.11
N VAL A 740 12.17 -19.86 0.27
CA VAL A 740 12.53 -21.25 0.61
C VAL A 740 12.08 -21.67 2.02
N THR A 741 11.79 -20.71 2.89
CA THR A 741 11.29 -20.90 4.26
C THR A 741 9.77 -20.97 4.34
N ASP A 742 9.04 -20.80 3.22
CA ASP A 742 7.63 -21.16 3.15
C ASP A 742 7.46 -22.69 3.12
N PHE A 743 7.65 -23.31 4.27
CA PHE A 743 7.52 -24.74 4.42
C PHE A 743 6.11 -25.26 4.15
N THR A 744 5.09 -24.44 4.33
CA THR A 744 3.68 -24.81 4.13
C THR A 744 3.26 -24.84 2.66
N GLY A 745 3.88 -24.09 1.79
CA GLY A 745 3.43 -23.87 0.43
C GLY A 745 2.18 -23.00 0.33
N TYR A 746 2.01 -22.09 1.29
CA TYR A 746 0.90 -21.14 1.28
C TYR A 746 1.02 -20.20 0.08
N ASN A 747 -0.04 -20.11 -0.71
CA ASN A 747 -0.08 -19.27 -1.91
C ASN A 747 -1.43 -18.55 -2.00
N ASN A 748 -1.45 -17.31 -1.57
CA ASN A 748 -2.60 -16.41 -1.69
C ASN A 748 -2.12 -15.09 -2.30
N SER A 749 -2.56 -14.78 -3.51
CA SER A 749 -2.14 -13.59 -4.26
C SER A 749 -2.54 -12.28 -3.57
N GLU A 750 -3.68 -12.25 -2.86
CA GLU A 750 -4.11 -11.08 -2.11
C GLU A 750 -3.15 -10.80 -0.96
N VAL A 751 -2.80 -11.83 -0.17
CA VAL A 751 -1.81 -11.73 0.92
C VAL A 751 -0.45 -11.29 0.38
N THR A 752 0.03 -11.87 -0.71
CA THR A 752 1.30 -11.48 -1.33
C THR A 752 1.30 -10.02 -1.78
N ASN A 753 0.20 -9.55 -2.40
CA ASN A 753 0.06 -8.16 -2.81
C ASN A 753 0.01 -7.20 -1.60
N MET A 754 -0.70 -7.57 -0.53
CA MET A 754 -0.76 -6.77 0.70
C MET A 754 0.60 -6.70 1.39
N MET A 755 1.37 -7.80 1.48
CA MET A 755 2.74 -7.80 1.99
C MET A 755 3.63 -6.83 1.19
N ASN A 756 3.59 -6.91 -0.14
CA ASN A 756 4.38 -6.03 -1.01
C ASN A 756 3.96 -4.56 -0.91
N LYS A 757 2.68 -4.28 -0.64
CA LYS A 757 2.17 -2.94 -0.38
C LYS A 757 2.66 -2.43 0.98
N ALA A 758 2.50 -3.22 2.05
CA ALA A 758 2.90 -2.85 3.40
C ALA A 758 4.40 -2.55 3.50
N LYS A 759 5.23 -3.35 2.83
CA LYS A 759 6.69 -3.17 2.74
C LYS A 759 7.10 -1.78 2.27
N LYS A 760 6.31 -1.17 1.37
CA LYS A 760 6.57 0.16 0.77
C LYS A 760 5.98 1.32 1.59
N VAL A 761 5.13 1.04 2.56
CA VAL A 761 4.47 2.08 3.38
C VAL A 761 5.41 2.50 4.51
N ILE A 762 5.86 3.75 4.48
CA ILE A 762 6.76 4.32 5.49
C ILE A 762 6.00 4.68 6.78
N ASN A 763 4.73 5.13 6.66
CA ASN A 763 3.92 5.49 7.82
C ASN A 763 3.60 4.24 8.67
N PRO A 764 4.08 4.16 9.95
CA PRO A 764 3.93 2.98 10.79
C PRO A 764 2.47 2.60 11.06
N HIS A 765 1.61 3.58 11.34
CA HIS A 765 0.19 3.33 11.65
C HIS A 765 -0.55 2.72 10.46
N ARG A 766 -0.37 3.31 9.28
CA ARG A 766 -0.99 2.81 8.05
C ARG A 766 -0.46 1.41 7.68
N ARG A 767 0.82 1.16 7.94
CA ARG A 767 1.46 -0.13 7.73
C ARG A 767 0.89 -1.20 8.66
N ILE A 768 0.72 -0.89 9.94
CA ILE A 768 0.10 -1.78 10.94
C ILE A 768 -1.32 -2.17 10.52
N GLU A 769 -2.13 -1.23 10.03
CA GLU A 769 -3.50 -1.54 9.57
C GLU A 769 -3.50 -2.54 8.40
N ILE A 770 -2.59 -2.40 7.43
CA ILE A 770 -2.44 -3.38 6.34
C ILE A 770 -2.07 -4.76 6.90
N TYR A 771 -1.16 -4.83 7.88
CA TYR A 771 -0.78 -6.10 8.49
C TYR A 771 -1.90 -6.72 9.33
N LYS A 772 -2.74 -5.92 9.97
CA LYS A 772 -3.93 -6.41 10.67
C LYS A 772 -4.92 -7.07 9.71
N ASP A 773 -5.21 -6.43 8.58
CA ASP A 773 -6.12 -6.97 7.59
C ASP A 773 -5.54 -8.24 6.93
N LEU A 774 -4.25 -8.24 6.64
CA LEU A 774 -3.54 -9.40 6.11
C LEU A 774 -3.59 -10.60 7.08
N GLN A 775 -3.40 -10.36 8.38
CA GLN A 775 -3.50 -11.43 9.39
C GLN A 775 -4.91 -12.04 9.44
N LYS A 776 -5.97 -11.26 9.29
CA LYS A 776 -7.36 -11.78 9.22
C LYS A 776 -7.51 -12.79 8.08
N ILE A 777 -6.90 -12.50 6.91
CA ILE A 777 -6.95 -13.41 5.76
C ILE A 777 -6.17 -14.71 6.07
N ILE A 778 -4.95 -14.60 6.62
CA ILE A 778 -4.14 -15.77 6.95
C ILE A 778 -4.85 -16.65 8.00
N VAL A 779 -5.43 -16.06 9.04
CA VAL A 779 -6.17 -16.81 10.07
C VAL A 779 -7.38 -17.48 9.47
N LYS A 780 -8.12 -16.82 8.58
CA LYS A 780 -9.25 -17.39 7.84
C LYS A 780 -8.84 -18.53 6.90
N ASP A 781 -7.67 -18.45 6.27
CA ASP A 781 -7.15 -19.52 5.40
C ASP A 781 -6.60 -20.71 6.21
N ALA A 782 -6.31 -20.52 7.50
CA ALA A 782 -5.78 -21.50 8.43
C ALA A 782 -4.64 -22.37 7.87
N PRO A 783 -3.53 -21.77 7.38
CA PRO A 783 -2.38 -22.55 6.91
C PRO A 783 -1.64 -23.23 8.07
N TRP A 784 -1.90 -22.78 9.30
CA TRP A 784 -1.31 -23.25 10.53
C TRP A 784 -2.36 -23.59 11.59
N ILE A 785 -2.00 -24.47 12.52
CA ILE A 785 -2.51 -24.46 13.87
C ILE A 785 -1.61 -23.50 14.63
N PHE A 786 -2.13 -22.32 15.00
CA PHE A 786 -1.42 -21.32 15.78
C PHE A 786 -1.32 -21.81 17.22
N LEU A 787 -0.10 -22.15 17.69
CA LEU A 787 0.06 -22.79 19.00
C LEU A 787 0.24 -21.75 20.12
N HIS A 788 1.40 -21.16 20.21
CA HIS A 788 1.71 -20.19 21.26
C HIS A 788 2.83 -19.21 20.87
N HIS A 789 2.84 -18.08 21.56
CA HIS A 789 3.95 -17.13 21.60
C HIS A 789 4.74 -17.39 22.87
N PRO A 790 6.04 -17.77 22.78
CA PRO A 790 6.82 -18.20 23.95
C PRO A 790 7.21 -17.03 24.84
N GLN A 791 7.45 -17.36 26.12
CA GLN A 791 8.11 -16.51 27.09
C GLN A 791 9.41 -17.16 27.55
N ILE A 792 10.41 -16.35 27.86
CA ILE A 792 11.67 -16.75 28.47
C ILE A 792 11.75 -16.13 29.85
N VAL A 793 12.37 -16.86 30.75
CA VAL A 793 12.67 -16.42 32.12
C VAL A 793 14.14 -16.09 32.23
N CYS A 794 14.45 -14.96 32.85
CA CYS A 794 15.79 -14.64 33.31
C CYS A 794 15.85 -14.75 34.84
N ALA A 795 16.79 -15.51 35.38
CA ALA A 795 17.07 -15.57 36.81
C ALA A 795 18.47 -15.01 37.07
N ALA A 796 18.60 -14.07 37.99
CA ALA A 796 19.87 -13.49 38.42
C ALA A 796 20.06 -13.63 39.93
N ARG A 797 21.30 -13.72 40.38
CA ARG A 797 21.61 -13.74 41.80
C ARG A 797 21.34 -12.38 42.46
N GLU A 798 21.15 -12.45 43.76
CA GLU A 798 21.18 -11.26 44.61
C GLU A 798 22.54 -10.56 44.49
N GLY A 799 22.51 -9.22 44.30
CA GLY A 799 23.70 -8.41 44.02
C GLY A 799 24.08 -8.31 42.53
N ILE A 800 23.31 -8.93 41.63
CA ILE A 800 23.44 -8.76 40.17
C ILE A 800 22.16 -8.05 39.66
N ALA A 801 22.33 -6.89 39.09
CA ALA A 801 21.26 -6.09 38.51
C ALA A 801 21.52 -5.86 37.01
N GLY A 802 20.52 -5.35 36.30
CA GLY A 802 20.62 -4.97 34.88
C GLY A 802 20.61 -6.12 33.87
N VAL A 803 20.39 -7.37 34.33
CA VAL A 803 20.23 -8.51 33.42
C VAL A 803 18.83 -8.44 32.81
N ARG A 804 18.76 -8.06 31.55
CA ARG A 804 17.50 -7.91 30.80
C ARG A 804 17.57 -8.67 29.49
N ILE A 805 16.51 -9.41 29.17
CA ILE A 805 16.35 -10.09 27.89
C ILE A 805 15.58 -9.16 26.94
N SER A 806 16.10 -8.95 25.75
CA SER A 806 15.35 -8.24 24.70
C SER A 806 14.24 -9.12 24.11
N PRO A 807 13.23 -8.55 23.43
CA PRO A 807 12.23 -9.34 22.71
C PRO A 807 12.81 -10.25 21.61
N LEU A 808 14.05 -10.01 21.17
CA LEU A 808 14.81 -10.87 20.27
C LEU A 808 15.62 -11.96 21.00
N SER A 809 15.36 -12.18 22.30
CA SER A 809 16.04 -13.18 23.12
C SER A 809 17.53 -12.90 23.37
N ILE A 810 17.98 -11.65 23.34
CA ILE A 810 19.36 -11.24 23.52
C ILE A 810 19.54 -10.53 24.87
N VAL A 811 20.61 -10.88 25.60
CA VAL A 811 21.06 -10.19 26.83
C VAL A 811 22.25 -9.29 26.48
N ARG A 812 22.11 -7.98 26.79
CA ARG A 812 23.20 -7.01 26.64
C ARG A 812 24.04 -7.01 27.92
N TYR A 813 25.26 -7.54 27.82
CA TYR A 813 26.14 -7.69 28.98
C TYR A 813 26.68 -6.38 29.54
N GLU A 814 26.73 -5.33 28.72
CA GLU A 814 27.15 -3.99 29.14
C GLU A 814 26.23 -3.33 30.18
N ASP A 815 24.98 -3.81 30.29
CA ASP A 815 24.00 -3.28 31.23
C ASP A 815 24.03 -4.00 32.58
N ILE A 816 24.78 -5.11 32.70
CA ILE A 816 24.85 -5.91 33.92
C ILE A 816 25.73 -5.19 34.96
N ILE A 817 25.21 -5.02 36.16
CA ILE A 817 25.86 -4.34 37.29
C ILE A 817 26.04 -5.33 38.42
N MET A 818 27.25 -5.40 39.01
CA MET A 818 27.52 -6.05 40.29
C MET A 818 27.31 -4.99 41.38
N GLU A 819 26.36 -5.23 42.29
CA GLU A 819 26.05 -4.29 43.41
C GLU A 819 26.88 -4.64 44.65
N SER A 820 27.22 -5.91 44.84
CA SER A 820 28.08 -6.39 45.93
C SER A 820 28.87 -7.63 45.50
N ILE A 821 30.08 -7.80 46.08
CA ILE A 821 30.87 -9.03 45.97
C ILE A 821 30.51 -9.84 47.20
N LYS A 822 29.76 -10.92 47.04
CA LYS A 822 29.56 -11.91 48.13
C LYS A 822 30.48 -13.07 47.97
#